data_074cd15387cddedd0962660bff58fa6c
#
_entry.id   074cd15387cddedd0962660bff58fa6c
#
_cell.length_a   1.000
_cell.length_b   1.000
_cell.length_c   1.000
_cell.angle_alpha   90.00
_cell.angle_beta   90.00
_cell.angle_gamma   90.00
#
_symmetry.space_group_name_H-M   'P 1'
#
loop_
_entity.id
_entity.type
_entity.pdbx_description
1 polymer ?
#
loop_
_entity_poly.entity_id
_entity_poly.type
_entity_poly.pdbx_seq_one_letter_code
_entity_poly.pdbx_strand_id
1 'polypeptide(L)'
;MKKLLFCLFALLAAALMATACAEASTTLLVYMCGADLQEAACLDICEMGLAEVGDEVNIVVLAGGSTEWEFDELKGNTRTLVTLRDGDFETVEDWGWKSMGSGESLLEFLEYGLKTYPAQRTVVVLWDHGAGSEAGICFDYTTQDEDGLSLMEINDALYDLDERLGGFHIDVFGCYACMMATYEMAVMLSCYDIDCFIASEELETGLGWDYTPWLEALAGDAGMSNRALCEMILDTYMTASLKENPDDWLTLSAVDLGAIEPLRQTVEGFASVLLGELEQGNVADVSRGRSQMYTFGSFMDGSWDMVDMGVMLDAYAHYDPDAAAQARRQLSDAVMASRQSEKLDPCSGLSVLIPQDTKAEFETYSDGLDLSFYMPNWIGFVKAYAGQLTGGSHSFATTTPQQVTQGGFIGQFAGQITGAWENYAWDDEGQTYVPSEPQQPQIAFSEGDYAFTASLTEDDMRYLDYVEGMLLMEIDDTDGVGYVDFGLMRNNLVDWSTGDVYSLFDGSWPVFGEQLVPLYDQLSNERGRRSLMPVKLNGEYTCLVIEFPANGGEGRVLGANAGYDENGLPIRTVTPLKAGDRIVPVYTMYLFMNDSDDMQEEEFDGDEIVWQDGMTVAYEDLGDDGGEPLTMAFCFVLNDVFGEVDMTDMIEFEV
;
A
#
# COMPACT_ATOMS: atom_id res chain seq x y z
N MET A 1 -27.46 47.00 -53.66
CA MET A 1 -28.41 46.61 -52.58
C MET A 1 -28.55 45.10 -52.44
N LYS A 2 -28.88 44.28 -53.45
CA LYS A 2 -29.07 42.82 -53.30
C LYS A 2 -27.79 42.05 -52.86
N LYS A 3 -26.60 42.46 -53.31
CA LYS A 3 -25.34 41.84 -52.88
C LYS A 3 -24.94 42.21 -51.44
N LEU A 4 -25.28 43.40 -50.99
CA LEU A 4 -25.02 43.85 -49.62
C LEU A 4 -25.95 43.14 -48.61
N LEU A 5 -27.21 42.91 -49.02
CA LEU A 5 -28.18 42.16 -48.21
C LEU A 5 -27.81 40.68 -48.09
N PHE A 6 -27.23 40.08 -49.15
CA PHE A 6 -26.75 38.69 -49.12
C PHE A 6 -25.51 38.52 -48.24
N CYS A 7 -24.58 39.47 -48.26
CA CYS A 7 -23.42 39.46 -47.35
C CYS A 7 -23.87 39.71 -45.89
N LEU A 8 -24.87 40.57 -45.65
CA LEU A 8 -25.39 40.76 -44.30
C LEU A 8 -26.15 39.51 -43.78
N PHE A 9 -26.90 38.83 -44.67
CA PHE A 9 -27.58 37.59 -44.31
C PHE A 9 -26.59 36.44 -44.12
N ALA A 10 -25.52 36.36 -44.90
CA ALA A 10 -24.43 35.36 -44.72
C ALA A 10 -23.62 35.64 -43.43
N LEU A 11 -23.37 36.91 -43.08
CA LEU A 11 -22.76 37.30 -41.82
C LEU A 11 -23.69 37.10 -40.61
N LEU A 12 -25.00 37.34 -40.76
CA LEU A 12 -25.98 37.03 -39.73
C LEU A 12 -26.21 35.52 -39.60
N ALA A 13 -26.20 34.75 -40.69
CA ALA A 13 -26.25 33.29 -40.64
C ALA A 13 -24.98 32.67 -40.10
N ALA A 14 -23.80 33.24 -40.40
CA ALA A 14 -22.54 32.86 -39.78
C ALA A 14 -22.46 33.26 -38.27
N ALA A 15 -23.09 34.41 -37.91
CA ALA A 15 -23.22 34.81 -36.51
C ALA A 15 -24.35 34.07 -35.77
N LEU A 16 -25.31 33.49 -36.47
CA LEU A 16 -26.38 32.65 -35.91
C LEU A 16 -25.99 31.14 -35.94
N MET A 17 -25.00 30.75 -36.74
CA MET A 17 -24.35 29.43 -36.62
C MET A 17 -23.17 29.41 -35.64
N ALA A 18 -22.74 30.58 -35.19
CA ALA A 18 -22.03 30.78 -33.94
C ALA A 18 -23.04 31.06 -32.80
N THR A 19 -24.18 30.35 -32.74
CA THR A 19 -24.66 29.94 -31.42
C THR A 19 -23.56 29.01 -30.93
N ALA A 20 -22.63 29.59 -30.20
CA ALA A 20 -21.77 28.83 -29.36
C ALA A 20 -22.65 27.77 -28.68
N CYS A 21 -22.50 26.48 -28.98
CA CYS A 21 -22.71 25.51 -27.93
C CYS A 21 -21.96 26.12 -26.75
N ALA A 22 -22.63 26.40 -25.67
CA ALA A 22 -21.94 26.82 -24.46
C ALA A 22 -20.91 25.72 -24.23
N GLU A 23 -19.64 26.13 -24.23
CA GLU A 23 -18.55 25.21 -23.90
C GLU A 23 -18.85 24.68 -22.49
N ALA A 24 -18.82 23.37 -22.30
CA ALA A 24 -19.11 22.78 -21.01
C ALA A 24 -18.19 23.42 -19.94
N SER A 25 -18.65 23.53 -18.73
CA SER A 25 -17.84 24.06 -17.64
C SER A 25 -16.72 23.10 -17.27
N THR A 26 -16.96 21.79 -17.38
CA THR A 26 -15.99 20.75 -17.04
C THR A 26 -16.03 19.60 -18.04
N THR A 27 -14.87 19.01 -18.33
CA THR A 27 -14.73 17.71 -19.01
C THR A 27 -14.01 16.75 -18.06
N LEU A 28 -14.67 15.63 -17.76
CA LEU A 28 -14.09 14.47 -17.09
C LEU A 28 -13.68 13.44 -18.14
N LEU A 29 -12.39 13.10 -18.16
CA LEU A 29 -11.80 12.06 -18.99
C LEU A 29 -11.37 10.90 -18.10
N VAL A 30 -12.00 9.74 -18.23
CA VAL A 30 -11.67 8.53 -17.45
C VAL A 30 -11.03 7.51 -18.38
N TYR A 31 -9.76 7.19 -18.12
CA TYR A 31 -9.03 6.10 -18.74
C TYR A 31 -9.20 4.86 -17.88
N MET A 32 -10.14 4.00 -18.24
CA MET A 32 -10.62 2.90 -17.42
C MET A 32 -10.11 1.56 -17.95
N CYS A 33 -9.03 1.07 -17.34
CA CYS A 33 -8.55 -0.28 -17.57
C CYS A 33 -9.30 -1.22 -16.63
N GLY A 34 -10.12 -2.12 -17.17
CA GLY A 34 -11.02 -2.95 -16.38
C GLY A 34 -10.33 -4.15 -15.75
N ALA A 35 -9.24 -4.63 -16.36
CA ALA A 35 -8.52 -5.82 -15.90
C ALA A 35 -9.46 -6.94 -15.42
N ASP A 36 -9.34 -7.38 -14.18
CA ASP A 36 -10.28 -8.25 -13.46
C ASP A 36 -11.31 -7.45 -12.62
N LEU A 37 -11.24 -6.11 -12.64
CA LEU A 37 -12.09 -5.19 -11.87
C LEU A 37 -13.32 -4.68 -12.66
N GLN A 38 -13.69 -5.32 -13.75
CA GLN A 38 -14.79 -4.88 -14.63
C GLN A 38 -16.13 -4.73 -13.91
N GLU A 39 -16.40 -5.49 -12.84
CA GLU A 39 -17.61 -5.32 -12.02
C GLU A 39 -17.62 -3.97 -11.30
N ALA A 40 -16.51 -3.59 -10.66
CA ALA A 40 -16.35 -2.30 -10.01
C ALA A 40 -16.36 -1.15 -11.03
N ALA A 41 -15.68 -1.33 -12.17
CA ALA A 41 -15.69 -0.38 -13.27
C ALA A 41 -17.11 -0.10 -13.79
N CYS A 42 -17.95 -1.14 -13.90
CA CYS A 42 -19.35 -0.99 -14.29
C CYS A 42 -20.18 -0.25 -13.24
N LEU A 43 -19.89 -0.44 -11.92
CA LEU A 43 -20.54 0.35 -10.86
C LEU A 43 -20.19 1.83 -10.98
N ASP A 44 -18.93 2.17 -11.17
CA ASP A 44 -18.49 3.56 -11.34
C ASP A 44 -19.06 4.21 -12.60
N ILE A 45 -19.16 3.47 -13.70
CA ILE A 45 -19.87 3.93 -14.91
C ILE A 45 -21.34 4.23 -14.59
N CYS A 46 -22.02 3.39 -13.80
CA CYS A 46 -23.39 3.66 -13.35
C CYS A 46 -23.47 4.94 -12.50
N GLU A 47 -22.57 5.12 -11.55
CA GLU A 47 -22.55 6.33 -10.71
C GLU A 47 -22.35 7.60 -11.52
N MET A 48 -21.37 7.60 -12.42
CA MET A 48 -21.13 8.70 -13.36
C MET A 48 -22.35 8.96 -14.25
N GLY A 49 -22.97 7.89 -14.76
CA GLY A 49 -24.14 7.99 -15.65
C GLY A 49 -25.39 8.50 -14.94
N LEU A 50 -25.58 8.21 -13.65
CA LEU A 50 -26.71 8.63 -12.83
C LEU A 50 -26.61 10.08 -12.35
N ALA A 51 -25.44 10.71 -12.38
CA ALA A 51 -25.25 12.09 -11.97
C ALA A 51 -26.06 13.07 -12.86
N GLU A 52 -26.80 13.97 -12.24
CA GLU A 52 -27.60 15.00 -12.96
C GLU A 52 -26.68 16.18 -13.34
N VAL A 53 -25.95 16.05 -14.46
CA VAL A 53 -24.92 17.01 -14.90
C VAL A 53 -25.34 17.92 -16.05
N GLY A 54 -26.39 17.58 -16.81
CA GLY A 54 -26.88 18.35 -17.95
C GLY A 54 -25.80 18.58 -19.01
N ASP A 55 -25.78 19.80 -19.59
CA ASP A 55 -24.80 20.22 -20.60
C ASP A 55 -23.53 20.85 -19.97
N GLU A 56 -23.46 20.93 -18.64
CA GLU A 56 -22.37 21.61 -17.93
C GLU A 56 -21.13 20.71 -17.78
N VAL A 57 -21.29 19.39 -17.74
CA VAL A 57 -20.18 18.43 -17.61
C VAL A 57 -20.20 17.41 -18.73
N ASN A 58 -19.09 17.30 -19.46
CA ASN A 58 -18.86 16.17 -20.35
C ASN A 58 -18.22 15.03 -19.54
N ILE A 59 -18.79 13.84 -19.60
CA ILE A 59 -18.22 12.62 -19.03
C ILE A 59 -17.85 11.70 -20.18
N VAL A 60 -16.56 11.43 -20.34
CA VAL A 60 -15.98 10.65 -21.43
C VAL A 60 -15.12 9.55 -20.86
N VAL A 61 -15.45 8.30 -21.14
CA VAL A 61 -14.75 7.12 -20.62
C VAL A 61 -14.19 6.32 -21.80
N LEU A 62 -12.91 5.98 -21.74
CA LEU A 62 -12.34 4.93 -22.59
C LEU A 62 -12.21 3.66 -21.74
N ALA A 63 -13.08 2.68 -21.97
CA ALA A 63 -13.09 1.41 -21.27
C ALA A 63 -12.39 0.32 -22.09
N GLY A 64 -11.46 -0.41 -21.47
CA GLY A 64 -10.68 -1.49 -22.10
C GLY A 64 -9.95 -2.34 -21.07
N GLY A 65 -8.99 -3.15 -21.51
CA GLY A 65 -8.11 -3.92 -20.61
C GLY A 65 -8.74 -5.17 -19.99
N SER A 66 -10.02 -5.46 -20.26
CA SER A 66 -10.70 -6.66 -19.76
C SER A 66 -11.12 -7.60 -20.87
N THR A 67 -11.18 -8.90 -20.57
CA THR A 67 -11.66 -9.92 -21.51
C THR A 67 -13.17 -10.02 -21.58
N GLU A 68 -13.88 -9.54 -20.58
CA GLU A 68 -15.35 -9.51 -20.49
C GLU A 68 -15.82 -8.29 -19.67
N TRP A 69 -17.07 -7.91 -19.86
CA TRP A 69 -17.72 -6.79 -19.17
C TRP A 69 -19.16 -7.16 -18.82
N GLU A 70 -19.68 -6.64 -17.71
CA GLU A 70 -21.10 -6.83 -17.36
C GLU A 70 -22.07 -6.06 -18.24
N PHE A 71 -21.63 -4.97 -18.89
CA PHE A 71 -22.47 -4.21 -19.83
C PHE A 71 -22.38 -4.76 -21.25
N ASP A 72 -23.53 -5.04 -21.87
CA ASP A 72 -23.63 -5.50 -23.26
C ASP A 72 -23.01 -4.51 -24.29
N GLU A 73 -22.95 -3.23 -23.92
CA GLU A 73 -22.40 -2.14 -24.73
C GLU A 73 -20.87 -2.13 -24.74
N LEU A 74 -20.23 -2.64 -23.71
CA LEU A 74 -18.78 -2.82 -23.62
C LEU A 74 -18.41 -4.21 -24.10
N LYS A 75 -17.31 -4.30 -24.81
CA LYS A 75 -16.85 -5.59 -25.36
C LYS A 75 -15.49 -5.94 -24.78
N GLY A 76 -15.33 -7.20 -24.43
CA GLY A 76 -14.03 -7.72 -24.05
C GLY A 76 -13.02 -7.67 -25.20
N ASN A 77 -11.73 -7.56 -24.85
CA ASN A 77 -10.62 -7.54 -25.79
C ASN A 77 -10.67 -6.39 -26.81
N THR A 78 -11.23 -5.24 -26.45
CA THR A 78 -11.24 -4.03 -27.25
C THR A 78 -11.30 -2.80 -26.36
N ARG A 79 -11.04 -1.61 -26.92
CA ARG A 79 -11.22 -0.33 -26.25
C ARG A 79 -12.50 0.32 -26.76
N THR A 80 -13.43 0.64 -25.88
CA THR A 80 -14.70 1.26 -26.22
C THR A 80 -14.78 2.66 -25.63
N LEU A 81 -14.93 3.68 -26.48
CA LEU A 81 -15.17 5.05 -26.07
C LEU A 81 -16.66 5.26 -25.84
N VAL A 82 -17.02 5.74 -24.65
CA VAL A 82 -18.40 6.04 -24.28
C VAL A 82 -18.53 7.45 -23.70
N THR A 83 -19.73 8.02 -23.82
CA THR A 83 -20.13 9.23 -23.10
C THR A 83 -21.34 8.96 -22.24
N LEU A 84 -21.37 9.60 -21.07
CA LEU A 84 -22.42 9.44 -20.06
C LEU A 84 -23.08 10.79 -19.79
N ARG A 85 -24.41 10.82 -19.65
CA ARG A 85 -25.15 12.03 -19.30
C ARG A 85 -26.56 11.71 -18.78
N ASP A 86 -26.89 12.16 -17.59
CA ASP A 86 -28.25 12.15 -17.01
C ASP A 86 -29.00 10.81 -17.16
N GLY A 87 -28.32 9.70 -16.98
CA GLY A 87 -28.82 8.33 -17.15
C GLY A 87 -28.71 7.76 -18.57
N ASP A 88 -28.22 8.53 -19.54
CA ASP A 88 -27.98 8.04 -20.90
C ASP A 88 -26.51 7.55 -21.06
N PHE A 89 -26.38 6.37 -21.62
CA PHE A 89 -25.10 5.74 -21.98
C PHE A 89 -25.03 5.65 -23.51
N GLU A 90 -24.04 6.27 -24.13
CA GLU A 90 -23.85 6.25 -25.58
C GLU A 90 -22.46 5.70 -25.94
N THR A 91 -22.41 4.59 -26.67
CA THR A 91 -21.15 4.11 -27.28
C THR A 91 -20.80 5.00 -28.46
N VAL A 92 -19.74 5.78 -28.32
CA VAL A 92 -19.30 6.71 -29.36
C VAL A 92 -18.54 5.97 -30.46
N GLU A 93 -17.56 5.15 -30.09
CA GLU A 93 -16.68 4.45 -31.02
C GLU A 93 -16.02 3.22 -30.40
N ASP A 94 -15.87 2.18 -31.21
CA ASP A 94 -15.03 1.02 -30.90
C ASP A 94 -13.63 1.28 -31.51
N TRP A 95 -12.62 1.48 -30.63
CA TRP A 95 -11.26 1.81 -31.06
C TRP A 95 -10.41 0.57 -31.37
N GLY A 96 -11.00 -0.60 -31.26
CA GLY A 96 -10.28 -1.87 -31.45
C GLY A 96 -9.31 -2.17 -30.32
N TRP A 97 -8.67 -3.34 -30.43
CA TRP A 97 -7.73 -3.77 -29.43
C TRP A 97 -6.40 -3.00 -29.51
N LYS A 98 -5.95 -2.51 -28.39
CA LYS A 98 -4.59 -2.05 -28.08
C LYS A 98 -4.49 -2.11 -26.55
N SER A 99 -3.31 -2.45 -26.03
CA SER A 99 -3.11 -2.51 -24.58
C SER A 99 -3.48 -1.18 -23.90
N MET A 100 -4.24 -1.28 -22.81
CA MET A 100 -4.51 -0.16 -21.90
C MET A 100 -3.31 0.12 -20.99
N GLY A 101 -2.38 -0.82 -20.83
CA GLY A 101 -1.10 -0.61 -20.15
C GLY A 101 -0.06 0.14 -20.99
N SER A 102 -0.40 0.62 -22.19
CA SER A 102 0.55 1.25 -23.09
C SER A 102 0.41 2.78 -23.11
N GLY A 103 1.53 3.49 -23.00
CA GLY A 103 1.57 4.96 -23.11
C GLY A 103 0.98 5.51 -24.41
N GLU A 104 1.03 4.74 -25.51
CA GLU A 104 0.41 5.14 -26.78
C GLU A 104 -1.12 5.15 -26.68
N SER A 105 -1.74 4.22 -25.94
CA SER A 105 -3.18 4.19 -25.70
C SER A 105 -3.63 5.38 -24.86
N LEU A 106 -2.89 5.71 -23.82
CA LEU A 106 -3.15 6.87 -22.97
C LEU A 106 -3.04 8.17 -23.80
N LEU A 107 -1.99 8.32 -24.59
CA LEU A 107 -1.78 9.47 -25.45
C LEU A 107 -2.95 9.66 -26.45
N GLU A 108 -3.37 8.59 -27.12
CA GLU A 108 -4.53 8.64 -28.05
C GLU A 108 -5.79 9.14 -27.35
N PHE A 109 -6.07 8.66 -26.16
CA PHE A 109 -7.26 9.05 -25.40
C PHE A 109 -7.21 10.51 -24.96
N LEU A 110 -6.10 10.95 -24.37
CA LEU A 110 -5.93 12.33 -23.90
C LEU A 110 -5.97 13.31 -25.08
N GLU A 111 -5.28 13.00 -26.19
CA GLU A 111 -5.31 13.84 -27.39
C GLU A 111 -6.72 13.97 -27.95
N TYR A 112 -7.48 12.86 -28.02
CA TYR A 112 -8.86 12.85 -28.49
C TYR A 112 -9.77 13.64 -27.56
N GLY A 113 -9.70 13.39 -26.26
CA GLY A 113 -10.54 14.01 -25.24
C GLY A 113 -10.38 15.53 -25.22
N LEU A 114 -9.15 16.00 -25.11
CA LEU A 114 -8.84 17.44 -25.08
C LEU A 114 -9.23 18.19 -26.36
N LYS A 115 -9.15 17.52 -27.53
CA LYS A 115 -9.57 18.13 -28.80
C LYS A 115 -11.06 18.12 -29.02
N THR A 116 -11.74 17.06 -28.60
CA THR A 116 -13.16 16.82 -28.95
C THR A 116 -14.11 17.42 -27.93
N TYR A 117 -13.71 17.45 -26.65
CA TYR A 117 -14.52 17.92 -25.53
C TYR A 117 -13.84 19.09 -24.78
N PRO A 118 -13.58 20.22 -25.45
CA PRO A 118 -12.98 21.37 -24.79
C PRO A 118 -13.93 21.92 -23.70
N ALA A 119 -13.39 22.28 -22.55
CA ALA A 119 -14.11 22.85 -21.42
C ALA A 119 -13.26 23.91 -20.69
N GLN A 120 -13.86 24.59 -19.71
CA GLN A 120 -13.10 25.54 -18.86
C GLN A 120 -12.23 24.83 -17.84
N ARG A 121 -12.59 23.58 -17.47
CA ARG A 121 -11.86 22.69 -16.57
C ARG A 121 -11.73 21.32 -17.20
N THR A 122 -10.58 20.71 -17.02
CA THR A 122 -10.34 19.33 -17.40
C THR A 122 -9.93 18.51 -16.19
N VAL A 123 -10.64 17.42 -15.94
CA VAL A 123 -10.30 16.40 -14.94
C VAL A 123 -9.96 15.12 -15.69
N VAL A 124 -8.79 14.54 -15.40
CA VAL A 124 -8.34 13.26 -15.94
C VAL A 124 -8.25 12.26 -14.80
N VAL A 125 -8.76 11.05 -14.99
CA VAL A 125 -8.65 9.96 -14.03
C VAL A 125 -8.11 8.72 -14.73
N LEU A 126 -7.02 8.18 -14.23
CA LEU A 126 -6.56 6.82 -14.53
C LEU A 126 -7.20 5.88 -13.53
N TRP A 127 -7.82 4.82 -14.01
CA TRP A 127 -8.62 3.91 -13.21
C TRP A 127 -8.21 2.46 -13.43
N ASP A 128 -7.72 1.78 -12.40
CA ASP A 128 -7.39 0.34 -12.35
C ASP A 128 -6.71 -0.04 -11.03
N HIS A 129 -6.01 -1.19 -11.01
CA HIS A 129 -4.95 -1.50 -10.05
C HIS A 129 -3.80 -0.49 -10.12
N GLY A 130 -3.12 -0.32 -9.00
CA GLY A 130 -1.91 0.47 -8.90
C GLY A 130 -0.88 -0.24 -7.99
N ALA A 131 0.38 -0.11 -8.35
CA ALA A 131 1.52 -0.72 -7.68
C ALA A 131 2.64 0.31 -7.40
N GLY A 132 2.23 1.54 -7.10
CA GLY A 132 3.13 2.62 -6.73
C GLY A 132 4.08 3.05 -7.84
N SER A 133 5.21 3.63 -7.43
CA SER A 133 6.24 4.08 -8.38
C SER A 133 7.00 2.92 -9.02
N GLU A 134 6.95 1.74 -8.43
CA GLU A 134 7.71 0.58 -8.86
C GLU A 134 7.15 -0.03 -10.14
N ALA A 135 5.87 -0.37 -10.17
CA ALA A 135 5.24 -1.03 -11.31
C ALA A 135 4.17 -0.17 -12.01
N GLY A 136 3.75 0.96 -11.42
CA GLY A 136 2.84 1.90 -12.07
C GLY A 136 1.35 1.58 -11.91
N ILE A 137 0.57 1.71 -13.00
CA ILE A 137 -0.90 1.71 -12.98
C ILE A 137 -1.47 1.16 -14.29
N CYS A 138 -2.73 0.73 -14.30
CA CYS A 138 -3.45 0.30 -15.50
C CYS A 138 -2.87 -0.96 -16.15
N PHE A 139 -3.06 -2.10 -15.51
CA PHE A 139 -2.58 -3.42 -15.95
C PHE A 139 -3.58 -4.10 -16.87
N ASP A 140 -3.22 -4.32 -18.13
CA ASP A 140 -4.11 -4.89 -19.17
C ASP A 140 -4.01 -6.41 -19.21
N TYR A 141 -5.02 -7.10 -18.70
CA TYR A 141 -5.10 -8.56 -18.67
C TYR A 141 -5.52 -9.18 -20.01
N THR A 142 -5.71 -8.38 -21.05
CA THR A 142 -5.91 -8.90 -22.41
C THR A 142 -4.61 -9.19 -23.14
N THR A 143 -3.46 -8.82 -22.54
CA THR A 143 -2.11 -9.11 -23.02
C THR A 143 -1.58 -10.42 -22.43
N GLN A 144 -0.58 -11.03 -23.08
CA GLN A 144 0.01 -12.28 -22.56
C GLN A 144 1.03 -12.04 -21.44
N ASP A 145 1.62 -10.85 -21.38
CA ASP A 145 2.71 -10.48 -20.47
C ASP A 145 2.28 -9.33 -19.53
N GLU A 146 0.98 -9.15 -19.31
CA GLU A 146 0.40 -8.14 -18.39
C GLU A 146 1.07 -6.78 -18.50
N ASP A 147 0.67 -6.04 -19.50
CA ASP A 147 1.24 -4.73 -19.81
C ASP A 147 0.64 -3.66 -18.90
N GLY A 148 1.47 -2.96 -18.13
CA GLY A 148 1.07 -1.89 -17.21
C GLY A 148 1.74 -0.56 -17.54
N LEU A 149 1.04 0.57 -17.30
CA LEU A 149 1.58 1.92 -17.48
C LEU A 149 2.63 2.23 -16.41
N SER A 150 3.89 2.14 -16.75
CA SER A 150 4.98 2.67 -15.92
C SER A 150 4.95 4.20 -15.84
N LEU A 151 5.63 4.78 -14.84
CA LEU A 151 5.75 6.23 -14.72
C LEU A 151 6.43 6.85 -15.95
N MET A 152 7.40 6.15 -16.56
CA MET A 152 8.07 6.63 -17.78
C MET A 152 7.13 6.63 -18.98
N GLU A 153 6.26 5.64 -19.14
CA GLU A 153 5.29 5.63 -20.23
C GLU A 153 4.24 6.73 -20.10
N ILE A 154 3.80 7.03 -18.85
CA ILE A 154 2.93 8.18 -18.58
C ILE A 154 3.67 9.49 -18.92
N ASN A 155 4.92 9.62 -18.50
CA ASN A 155 5.77 10.78 -18.85
C ASN A 155 5.89 10.97 -20.35
N ASP A 156 6.21 9.91 -21.09
CA ASP A 156 6.38 9.97 -22.53
C ASP A 156 5.06 10.31 -23.26
N ALA A 157 3.94 9.76 -22.76
CA ALA A 157 2.62 10.10 -23.29
C ALA A 157 2.26 11.58 -23.08
N LEU A 158 2.55 12.14 -21.90
CA LEU A 158 2.32 13.56 -21.60
C LEU A 158 3.28 14.47 -22.39
N TYR A 159 4.55 14.06 -22.55
CA TYR A 159 5.51 14.79 -23.36
C TYR A 159 5.07 14.85 -24.84
N ASP A 160 4.69 13.72 -25.42
CA ASP A 160 4.20 13.65 -26.79
C ASP A 160 2.89 14.42 -26.95
N LEU A 161 2.01 14.41 -25.94
CA LEU A 161 0.76 15.18 -25.93
C LEU A 161 1.05 16.69 -26.01
N ASP A 162 1.99 17.18 -25.20
CA ASP A 162 2.41 18.58 -25.19
C ASP A 162 2.96 19.00 -26.57
N GLU A 163 3.84 18.21 -27.15
CA GLU A 163 4.41 18.45 -28.48
C GLU A 163 3.34 18.45 -29.59
N ARG A 164 2.34 17.51 -29.53
CA ARG A 164 1.30 17.39 -30.55
C ARG A 164 0.26 18.49 -30.47
N LEU A 165 -0.06 18.97 -29.25
CA LEU A 165 -1.06 20.03 -29.04
C LEU A 165 -0.43 21.43 -29.08
N GLY A 166 0.89 21.54 -28.85
CA GLY A 166 1.60 22.80 -28.66
C GLY A 166 1.25 23.45 -27.34
N GLY A 167 1.08 22.64 -26.29
CA GLY A 167 0.63 22.94 -24.94
C GLY A 167 -0.75 22.37 -24.65
N PHE A 168 -0.95 21.93 -23.42
CA PHE A 168 -2.26 21.50 -22.87
C PHE A 168 -2.38 21.96 -21.41
N HIS A 169 -3.57 21.94 -20.87
CA HIS A 169 -3.81 22.22 -19.45
C HIS A 169 -4.77 21.18 -18.87
N ILE A 170 -4.44 20.67 -17.68
CA ILE A 170 -5.28 19.77 -16.88
C ILE A 170 -5.41 20.36 -15.48
N ASP A 171 -6.63 20.59 -15.02
CA ASP A 171 -6.90 21.15 -13.68
C ASP A 171 -6.68 20.10 -12.56
N VAL A 172 -7.12 18.86 -12.79
CA VAL A 172 -6.96 17.76 -11.84
C VAL A 172 -6.58 16.50 -12.58
N PHE A 173 -5.46 15.90 -12.17
CA PHE A 173 -5.03 14.57 -12.60
C PHE A 173 -5.20 13.61 -11.43
N GLY A 174 -5.99 12.58 -11.59
CA GLY A 174 -6.30 11.60 -10.57
C GLY A 174 -5.82 10.20 -10.94
N CYS A 175 -5.29 9.48 -9.97
CA CYS A 175 -5.09 8.05 -10.05
C CYS A 175 -6.08 7.38 -9.07
N TYR A 176 -7.16 6.83 -9.60
CA TYR A 176 -8.07 5.99 -8.85
C TYR A 176 -7.51 4.57 -8.88
N ALA A 177 -6.53 4.36 -8.02
CA ALA A 177 -5.75 3.13 -7.93
C ALA A 177 -4.92 3.10 -6.63
N CYS A 178 -4.61 1.89 -6.17
CA CYS A 178 -3.80 1.67 -4.98
C CYS A 178 -2.43 2.32 -5.08
N MET A 179 -1.91 2.88 -4.00
CA MET A 179 -0.52 3.31 -3.78
C MET A 179 0.06 4.32 -4.79
N MET A 180 -0.78 5.04 -5.55
CA MET A 180 -0.29 5.97 -6.57
C MET A 180 0.01 7.38 -6.06
N ALA A 181 -0.27 7.72 -4.78
CA ALA A 181 0.11 9.02 -4.22
C ALA A 181 1.61 9.10 -3.95
N THR A 182 2.42 9.00 -5.00
CA THR A 182 3.86 8.94 -4.86
C THR A 182 4.54 10.27 -5.18
N TYR A 183 5.63 10.57 -4.48
CA TYR A 183 6.47 11.72 -4.75
C TYR A 183 7.03 11.70 -6.17
N GLU A 184 7.42 10.53 -6.66
CA GLU A 184 7.96 10.35 -8.01
C GLU A 184 6.92 10.73 -9.07
N MET A 185 5.67 10.29 -8.90
CA MET A 185 4.55 10.67 -9.77
C MET A 185 4.27 12.16 -9.71
N ALA A 186 4.23 12.73 -8.49
CA ALA A 186 3.98 14.17 -8.29
C ALA A 186 5.07 15.03 -8.95
N VAL A 187 6.35 14.67 -8.82
CA VAL A 187 7.46 15.37 -9.49
C VAL A 187 7.33 15.27 -11.01
N MET A 188 7.05 14.10 -11.55
CA MET A 188 6.87 13.91 -12.99
C MET A 188 5.72 14.76 -13.53
N LEU A 189 4.54 14.70 -12.89
CA LEU A 189 3.37 15.48 -13.30
C LEU A 189 3.60 16.99 -13.20
N SER A 190 4.37 17.46 -12.22
CA SER A 190 4.68 18.89 -12.04
C SER A 190 5.50 19.50 -13.17
N CYS A 191 6.05 18.68 -14.07
CA CYS A 191 6.78 19.15 -15.26
C CYS A 191 5.85 19.59 -16.41
N TYR A 192 4.55 19.37 -16.28
CA TYR A 192 3.51 19.71 -17.23
C TYR A 192 2.55 20.76 -16.65
N ASP A 193 1.71 21.36 -17.50
CA ASP A 193 0.69 22.31 -17.06
C ASP A 193 -0.52 21.58 -16.46
N ILE A 194 -0.30 21.03 -15.26
CA ILE A 194 -1.28 20.30 -14.44
C ILE A 194 -1.31 20.94 -13.06
N ASP A 195 -2.50 21.35 -12.59
CA ASP A 195 -2.60 22.08 -11.32
C ASP A 195 -2.55 21.17 -10.09
N CYS A 196 -3.36 20.10 -10.08
CA CYS A 196 -3.58 19.26 -8.91
C CYS A 196 -3.43 17.78 -9.24
N PHE A 197 -2.93 17.02 -8.26
CA PHE A 197 -2.84 15.57 -8.31
C PHE A 197 -3.63 14.95 -7.15
N ILE A 198 -4.46 13.92 -7.41
CA ILE A 198 -5.21 13.16 -6.39
C ILE A 198 -4.84 11.67 -6.51
N ALA A 199 -4.44 11.06 -5.39
CA ALA A 199 -4.20 9.63 -5.31
C ALA A 199 -4.15 9.15 -3.85
N SER A 200 -4.09 7.83 -3.66
CA SER A 200 -3.94 7.17 -2.35
C SER A 200 -2.51 6.71 -2.11
N GLU A 201 -2.04 6.80 -0.85
CA GLU A 201 -0.80 6.17 -0.40
C GLU A 201 -1.02 4.68 -0.10
N GLU A 202 -2.20 4.32 0.42
CA GLU A 202 -2.61 2.95 0.78
C GLU A 202 -3.48 2.35 -0.33
N LEU A 203 -3.93 1.12 -0.13
CA LEU A 203 -4.91 0.47 -1.00
C LEU A 203 -6.22 1.26 -1.04
N GLU A 204 -6.85 1.31 -2.20
CA GLU A 204 -8.18 1.88 -2.35
C GLU A 204 -9.27 0.81 -2.30
N THR A 205 -10.49 1.16 -1.84
CA THR A 205 -11.62 0.24 -1.80
C THR A 205 -12.24 0.04 -3.17
N GLY A 206 -12.94 -1.09 -3.35
CA GLY A 206 -13.68 -1.36 -4.58
C GLY A 206 -14.89 -0.45 -4.84
N LEU A 207 -15.32 0.35 -3.83
CA LEU A 207 -16.40 1.35 -4.00
C LEU A 207 -15.91 2.66 -4.63
N GLY A 208 -14.61 2.94 -4.52
CA GLY A 208 -13.98 4.08 -5.17
C GLY A 208 -14.44 5.47 -4.75
N TRP A 209 -14.33 6.42 -5.67
CA TRP A 209 -14.41 7.85 -5.38
C TRP A 209 -15.82 8.44 -5.26
N ASP A 210 -16.90 7.64 -5.32
CA ASP A 210 -18.31 8.08 -5.24
C ASP A 210 -18.57 9.28 -6.18
N TYR A 211 -18.66 8.99 -7.50
CA TYR A 211 -18.66 10.01 -8.55
C TYR A 211 -19.88 10.93 -8.53
N THR A 212 -21.07 10.44 -8.18
CA THR A 212 -22.32 11.19 -8.28
C THR A 212 -22.30 12.52 -7.53
N PRO A 213 -21.92 12.61 -6.21
CA PRO A 213 -22.02 13.85 -5.46
C PRO A 213 -21.14 14.98 -6.00
N TRP A 214 -19.90 14.69 -6.38
CA TRP A 214 -19.00 15.74 -6.82
C TRP A 214 -19.22 16.15 -8.28
N LEU A 215 -19.73 15.25 -9.14
CA LEU A 215 -20.16 15.59 -10.50
C LEU A 215 -21.36 16.53 -10.49
N GLU A 216 -22.39 16.24 -9.67
CA GLU A 216 -23.55 17.12 -9.50
C GLU A 216 -23.16 18.49 -8.92
N ALA A 217 -22.20 18.51 -7.96
CA ALA A 217 -21.69 19.77 -7.42
C ALA A 217 -20.95 20.60 -8.48
N LEU A 218 -20.16 19.97 -9.36
CA LEU A 218 -19.52 20.64 -10.49
C LEU A 218 -20.53 21.22 -11.48
N ALA A 219 -21.57 20.46 -11.80
CA ALA A 219 -22.66 20.95 -12.67
C ALA A 219 -23.43 22.13 -12.04
N GLY A 220 -23.55 22.13 -10.70
CA GLY A 220 -24.23 23.19 -9.94
C GLY A 220 -23.40 24.46 -9.73
N ASP A 221 -22.07 24.37 -9.73
CA ASP A 221 -21.13 25.47 -9.48
C ASP A 221 -19.90 25.43 -10.41
N ALA A 222 -20.03 25.97 -11.60
CA ALA A 222 -18.92 26.11 -12.54
C ALA A 222 -17.74 26.96 -11.99
N GLY A 223 -17.96 27.74 -10.93
CA GLY A 223 -16.94 28.57 -10.27
C GLY A 223 -16.20 27.86 -9.12
N MET A 224 -16.51 26.61 -8.82
CA MET A 224 -15.82 25.82 -7.79
C MET A 224 -14.31 25.81 -8.05
N SER A 225 -13.49 26.06 -7.02
CA SER A 225 -12.03 26.01 -7.17
C SER A 225 -11.53 24.56 -7.26
N ASN A 226 -10.35 24.35 -7.89
CA ASN A 226 -9.73 23.02 -7.96
C ASN A 226 -9.50 22.43 -6.55
N ARG A 227 -9.07 23.26 -5.57
CA ARG A 227 -8.96 22.82 -4.17
C ARG A 227 -10.29 22.31 -3.60
N ALA A 228 -11.38 23.05 -3.80
CA ALA A 228 -12.71 22.64 -3.28
C ALA A 228 -13.21 21.34 -3.94
N LEU A 229 -12.92 21.17 -5.23
CA LEU A 229 -13.20 19.92 -5.94
C LEU A 229 -12.40 18.75 -5.35
N CYS A 230 -11.08 18.93 -5.18
CA CYS A 230 -10.23 17.91 -4.59
C CYS A 230 -10.72 17.53 -3.18
N GLU A 231 -10.94 18.51 -2.29
CA GLU A 231 -11.44 18.26 -0.93
C GLU A 231 -12.79 17.50 -0.95
N MET A 232 -13.67 17.80 -1.90
CA MET A 232 -14.94 17.10 -2.05
C MET A 232 -14.76 15.64 -2.49
N ILE A 233 -13.88 15.37 -3.45
CA ILE A 233 -13.56 13.99 -3.88
C ILE A 233 -13.02 13.19 -2.68
N LEU A 234 -12.08 13.77 -1.93
CA LEU A 234 -11.55 13.13 -0.73
C LEU A 234 -12.65 12.82 0.31
N ASP A 235 -13.53 13.79 0.58
CA ASP A 235 -14.58 13.65 1.60
C ASP A 235 -15.66 12.65 1.18
N THR A 236 -16.04 12.58 -0.11
CA THR A 236 -17.02 11.61 -0.62
C THR A 236 -16.46 10.20 -0.60
N TYR A 237 -15.21 10.00 -1.06
CA TYR A 237 -14.50 8.73 -0.97
C TYR A 237 -14.47 8.18 0.46
N MET A 238 -13.97 8.96 1.43
CA MET A 238 -13.89 8.54 2.83
C MET A 238 -15.29 8.23 3.41
N THR A 239 -16.28 9.04 3.05
CA THR A 239 -17.65 8.85 3.56
C THR A 239 -18.29 7.58 3.03
N ALA A 240 -18.15 7.30 1.74
CA ALA A 240 -18.71 6.11 1.11
C ALA A 240 -18.02 4.84 1.62
N SER A 241 -16.70 4.81 1.58
CA SER A 241 -15.89 3.65 1.96
C SER A 241 -16.03 3.29 3.44
N LEU A 242 -15.92 4.26 4.36
CA LEU A 242 -16.09 4.01 5.81
C LEU A 242 -17.53 3.71 6.22
N LYS A 243 -18.51 4.05 5.39
CA LYS A 243 -19.90 3.64 5.62
C LYS A 243 -20.08 2.16 5.28
N GLU A 244 -19.43 1.66 4.24
CA GLU A 244 -19.47 0.25 3.87
C GLU A 244 -18.64 -0.58 4.84
N ASN A 245 -17.39 -0.21 5.05
CA ASN A 245 -16.50 -0.86 6.02
C ASN A 245 -15.82 0.19 6.92
N PRO A 246 -16.29 0.40 8.16
CA PRO A 246 -15.71 1.36 9.10
C PRO A 246 -14.28 1.02 9.54
N ASP A 247 -13.80 -0.18 9.22
CA ASP A 247 -12.52 -0.71 9.65
C ASP A 247 -11.45 -0.68 8.55
N ASP A 248 -11.79 -0.17 7.36
CA ASP A 248 -10.83 -0.05 6.26
C ASP A 248 -9.69 0.93 6.58
N TRP A 249 -8.52 0.59 6.08
CA TRP A 249 -7.33 1.42 6.15
C TRP A 249 -7.23 2.21 4.86
N LEU A 250 -7.58 3.46 4.92
CA LEU A 250 -7.78 4.32 3.76
C LEU A 250 -6.92 5.56 3.87
N THR A 251 -6.38 5.96 2.74
CA THR A 251 -5.81 7.29 2.52
C THR A 251 -6.36 7.86 1.20
N LEU A 252 -6.43 9.15 1.09
CA LEU A 252 -6.54 9.87 -0.18
C LEU A 252 -6.02 11.28 0.01
N SER A 253 -5.16 11.73 -0.87
CA SER A 253 -4.53 13.04 -0.78
C SER A 253 -4.68 13.85 -2.06
N ALA A 254 -4.63 15.16 -1.91
CA ALA A 254 -4.60 16.12 -3.00
C ALA A 254 -3.35 17.00 -2.89
N VAL A 255 -2.60 17.07 -3.96
CA VAL A 255 -1.29 17.73 -4.05
C VAL A 255 -1.37 18.92 -4.99
N ASP A 256 -0.84 20.07 -4.58
CA ASP A 256 -0.61 21.25 -5.42
C ASP A 256 0.69 21.06 -6.21
N LEU A 257 0.58 20.74 -7.49
CA LEU A 257 1.73 20.50 -8.35
C LEU A 257 2.58 21.76 -8.55
N GLY A 258 2.01 22.94 -8.38
CA GLY A 258 2.75 24.21 -8.36
C GLY A 258 3.71 24.35 -7.16
N ALA A 259 3.48 23.61 -6.08
CA ALA A 259 4.31 23.61 -4.88
C ALA A 259 5.38 22.48 -4.87
N ILE A 260 5.42 21.61 -5.88
CA ILE A 260 6.34 20.46 -5.93
C ILE A 260 7.81 20.87 -6.16
N GLU A 261 8.09 21.90 -6.95
CA GLU A 261 9.50 22.25 -7.25
C GLU A 261 10.30 22.63 -5.99
N PRO A 262 9.77 23.42 -5.02
CA PRO A 262 10.46 23.64 -3.73
C PRO A 262 10.67 22.34 -2.94
N LEU A 263 9.69 21.42 -2.91
CA LEU A 263 9.81 20.12 -2.29
C LEU A 263 10.92 19.30 -2.95
N ARG A 264 10.90 19.19 -4.27
CA ARG A 264 11.91 18.47 -5.06
C ARG A 264 13.33 18.95 -4.75
N GLN A 265 13.54 20.26 -4.69
CA GLN A 265 14.86 20.81 -4.37
C GLN A 265 15.36 20.41 -2.98
N THR A 266 14.47 20.38 -1.99
CA THR A 266 14.84 20.01 -0.62
C THR A 266 15.07 18.50 -0.50
N VAL A 267 14.24 17.69 -1.14
CA VAL A 267 14.40 16.23 -1.18
C VAL A 267 15.67 15.83 -1.92
N GLU A 268 15.98 16.45 -3.05
CA GLU A 268 17.24 16.21 -3.78
C GLU A 268 18.47 16.53 -2.92
N GLY A 269 18.39 17.60 -2.12
CA GLY A 269 19.43 17.93 -1.14
C GLY A 269 19.57 16.84 -0.08
N PHE A 270 18.47 16.37 0.49
CA PHE A 270 18.46 15.32 1.50
C PHE A 270 18.90 13.95 0.93
N ALA A 271 18.44 13.58 -0.26
CA ALA A 271 18.85 12.37 -0.96
C ALA A 271 20.37 12.34 -1.22
N SER A 272 20.98 13.48 -1.48
CA SER A 272 22.45 13.58 -1.57
C SER A 272 23.17 13.24 -0.27
N VAL A 273 22.54 13.50 0.89
CA VAL A 273 23.08 13.07 2.20
C VAL A 273 22.96 11.56 2.33
N LEU A 274 21.80 10.98 2.03
CA LEU A 274 21.59 9.53 2.09
C LEU A 274 22.53 8.77 1.14
N LEU A 275 22.75 9.26 -0.07
CA LEU A 275 23.76 8.72 -0.98
C LEU A 275 25.17 8.73 -0.36
N GLY A 276 25.51 9.84 0.29
CA GLY A 276 26.80 9.96 1.00
C GLY A 276 26.95 8.95 2.13
N GLU A 277 25.87 8.60 2.83
CA GLU A 277 25.87 7.55 3.87
C GLU A 277 26.10 6.17 3.25
N LEU A 278 25.43 5.84 2.15
CA LEU A 278 25.67 4.59 1.42
C LEU A 278 27.13 4.48 0.93
N GLU A 279 27.70 5.56 0.39
CA GLU A 279 29.10 5.61 -0.05
C GLU A 279 30.10 5.39 1.11
N GLN A 280 29.72 5.77 2.34
CA GLN A 280 30.51 5.54 3.55
C GLN A 280 30.36 4.12 4.12
N GLY A 281 29.45 3.31 3.56
CA GLY A 281 29.19 1.94 3.97
C GLY A 281 28.15 1.81 5.10
N ASN A 282 27.32 2.85 5.32
CA ASN A 282 26.29 2.88 6.36
C ASN A 282 24.95 2.25 5.90
N VAL A 283 25.00 1.29 4.94
CA VAL A 283 23.79 0.63 4.42
C VAL A 283 22.97 -0.02 5.53
N ALA A 284 23.61 -0.60 6.55
CA ALA A 284 22.94 -1.23 7.67
C ALA A 284 22.06 -0.24 8.48
N ASP A 285 22.56 0.99 8.70
CA ASP A 285 21.78 2.00 9.42
C ASP A 285 20.61 2.52 8.58
N VAL A 286 20.82 2.66 7.26
CA VAL A 286 19.75 3.04 6.32
C VAL A 286 18.67 1.95 6.28
N SER A 287 19.06 0.68 6.21
CA SER A 287 18.15 -0.46 6.18
C SER A 287 17.33 -0.58 7.47
N ARG A 288 17.98 -0.46 8.65
CA ARG A 288 17.24 -0.45 9.92
C ARG A 288 16.23 0.70 10.03
N GLY A 289 16.57 1.86 9.46
CA GLY A 289 15.60 2.96 9.35
C GLY A 289 14.41 2.57 8.46
N ARG A 290 14.67 1.88 7.34
CA ARG A 290 13.63 1.44 6.41
C ARG A 290 12.70 0.38 7.00
N SER A 291 13.24 -0.63 7.68
CA SER A 291 12.46 -1.73 8.26
C SER A 291 11.49 -1.28 9.37
N GLN A 292 11.75 -0.12 9.96
CA GLN A 292 10.85 0.49 10.95
C GLN A 292 9.71 1.30 10.33
N MET A 293 9.70 1.49 9.00
CA MET A 293 8.65 2.23 8.30
C MET A 293 7.52 1.27 7.91
N TYR A 294 6.29 1.67 8.15
CA TYR A 294 5.14 0.96 7.61
C TYR A 294 5.17 1.00 6.09
N THR A 295 5.02 -0.15 5.46
CA THR A 295 4.95 -0.29 4.02
C THR A 295 3.50 -0.40 3.59
N PHE A 296 3.06 0.51 2.73
CA PHE A 296 1.69 0.51 2.22
C PHE A 296 1.42 -0.73 1.36
N GLY A 297 0.17 -1.24 1.43
CA GLY A 297 -0.22 -2.44 0.70
C GLY A 297 0.50 -3.71 1.15
N SER A 298 1.12 -3.71 2.34
CA SER A 298 1.91 -4.84 2.83
C SER A 298 1.03 -6.03 3.26
N PHE A 299 1.41 -7.24 2.80
CA PHE A 299 0.81 -8.52 3.15
C PHE A 299 1.90 -9.55 3.45
N MET A 300 1.54 -10.82 3.77
CA MET A 300 2.46 -11.85 4.27
C MET A 300 3.69 -12.10 3.38
N ASP A 301 3.57 -11.99 2.07
CA ASP A 301 4.59 -12.44 1.11
C ASP A 301 5.28 -11.31 0.36
N GLY A 302 5.24 -10.08 0.86
CA GLY A 302 5.95 -8.98 0.24
C GLY A 302 5.16 -7.68 0.20
N SER A 303 5.74 -6.68 -0.44
CA SER A 303 5.15 -5.35 -0.58
C SER A 303 5.68 -4.66 -1.84
N TRP A 304 5.05 -3.56 -2.23
CA TRP A 304 5.55 -2.68 -3.29
C TRP A 304 6.47 -1.57 -2.74
N ASP A 305 7.06 -1.80 -1.58
CA ASP A 305 8.10 -0.97 -0.94
C ASP A 305 7.80 0.54 -0.84
N MET A 306 6.50 0.90 -0.86
CA MET A 306 6.04 2.27 -0.71
C MET A 306 5.89 2.63 0.77
N VAL A 307 6.54 3.72 1.20
CA VAL A 307 6.50 4.20 2.59
C VAL A 307 6.10 5.66 2.62
N ASP A 308 5.49 6.13 3.74
CA ASP A 308 5.16 7.55 3.90
C ASP A 308 6.42 8.44 3.87
N MET A 309 6.39 9.46 3.02
CA MET A 309 7.52 10.36 2.82
C MET A 309 7.88 11.14 4.09
N GLY A 310 6.90 11.54 4.87
CA GLY A 310 7.14 12.24 6.12
C GLY A 310 7.80 11.35 7.16
N VAL A 311 7.34 10.09 7.27
CA VAL A 311 7.97 9.07 8.14
C VAL A 311 9.41 8.82 7.71
N MET A 312 9.68 8.70 6.42
CA MET A 312 11.03 8.57 5.87
C MET A 312 11.92 9.75 6.26
N LEU A 313 11.44 10.98 6.08
CA LEU A 313 12.18 12.18 6.44
C LEU A 313 12.49 12.24 7.95
N ASP A 314 11.55 11.83 8.78
CA ASP A 314 11.72 11.81 10.24
C ASP A 314 12.70 10.70 10.68
N ALA A 315 12.59 9.49 10.12
CA ALA A 315 13.47 8.35 10.44
C ALA A 315 14.94 8.65 10.10
N TYR A 316 15.19 9.30 8.97
CA TYR A 316 16.55 9.65 8.53
C TYR A 316 17.01 11.05 8.93
N ALA A 317 16.20 11.79 9.72
CA ALA A 317 16.55 13.16 10.16
C ALA A 317 17.87 13.24 10.93
N HIS A 318 18.30 12.16 11.57
CA HIS A 318 19.55 12.14 12.34
C HIS A 318 20.81 12.34 11.46
N TYR A 319 20.74 12.08 10.14
CA TYR A 319 21.84 12.35 9.21
C TYR A 319 21.99 13.84 8.89
N ASP A 320 20.89 14.56 8.69
CA ASP A 320 20.84 16.02 8.53
C ASP A 320 19.49 16.58 9.00
N PRO A 321 19.36 16.94 10.29
CA PRO A 321 18.10 17.41 10.86
C PRO A 321 17.53 18.68 10.19
N ASP A 322 18.41 19.57 9.74
CA ASP A 322 17.99 20.83 9.10
C ASP A 322 17.42 20.57 7.69
N ALA A 323 18.06 19.71 6.91
CA ALA A 323 17.60 19.32 5.58
C ALA A 323 16.28 18.53 5.66
N ALA A 324 16.17 17.56 6.57
CA ALA A 324 14.94 16.81 6.81
C ALA A 324 13.78 17.73 7.20
N ALA A 325 13.98 18.60 8.19
CA ALA A 325 12.95 19.56 8.61
C ALA A 325 12.56 20.55 7.50
N GLN A 326 13.46 20.90 6.60
CA GLN A 326 13.13 21.74 5.45
C GLN A 326 12.28 20.97 4.43
N ALA A 327 12.64 19.73 4.09
CA ALA A 327 11.86 18.88 3.21
C ALA A 327 10.45 18.63 3.78
N ARG A 328 10.35 18.34 5.09
CA ARG A 328 9.07 18.16 5.79
C ARG A 328 8.13 19.35 5.66
N ARG A 329 8.65 20.57 5.82
CA ARG A 329 7.85 21.82 5.62
C ARG A 329 7.36 21.94 4.17
N GLN A 330 8.22 21.69 3.19
CA GLN A 330 7.82 21.77 1.78
C GLN A 330 6.81 20.67 1.40
N LEU A 331 6.90 19.49 2.00
CA LEU A 331 5.90 18.44 1.87
C LEU A 331 4.54 18.92 2.39
N SER A 332 4.50 19.48 3.58
CA SER A 332 3.27 20.06 4.16
C SER A 332 2.69 21.22 3.34
N ASP A 333 3.55 22.01 2.65
CA ASP A 333 3.09 23.08 1.76
C ASP A 333 2.52 22.54 0.44
N ALA A 334 3.04 21.39 -0.06
CA ALA A 334 2.61 20.78 -1.33
C ALA A 334 1.32 19.97 -1.18
N VAL A 335 1.11 19.28 -0.07
CA VAL A 335 -0.12 18.50 0.19
C VAL A 335 -1.24 19.47 0.61
N MET A 336 -2.15 19.76 -0.33
CA MET A 336 -3.26 20.68 -0.10
C MET A 336 -4.28 20.17 0.91
N ALA A 337 -4.58 18.87 0.83
CA ALA A 337 -5.50 18.17 1.68
C ALA A 337 -5.13 16.68 1.72
N SER A 338 -5.32 16.06 2.85
CA SER A 338 -5.21 14.62 3.01
C SER A 338 -6.35 14.12 3.90
N ARG A 339 -6.80 12.91 3.65
CA ARG A 339 -7.76 12.17 4.46
C ARG A 339 -7.21 10.77 4.70
N GLN A 340 -7.41 10.27 5.90
CA GLN A 340 -7.06 8.92 6.26
C GLN A 340 -8.04 8.36 7.29
N SER A 341 -8.13 7.05 7.38
CA SER A 341 -8.89 6.38 8.44
C SER A 341 -8.20 6.58 9.80
N GLU A 342 -8.99 6.63 10.88
CA GLU A 342 -8.48 6.85 12.25
C GLU A 342 -7.53 5.75 12.74
N LYS A 343 -7.51 4.60 12.09
CA LYS A 343 -6.70 3.43 12.47
C LYS A 343 -5.30 3.45 11.91
N LEU A 344 -5.05 4.21 10.86
CA LEU A 344 -3.70 4.43 10.36
C LEU A 344 -2.94 5.45 11.21
N ASP A 345 -1.65 5.26 11.33
CA ASP A 345 -0.77 6.29 11.84
C ASP A 345 -0.77 7.50 10.90
N PRO A 346 -0.44 8.71 11.39
CA PRO A 346 -0.52 9.89 10.56
C PRO A 346 0.32 9.76 9.29
N CYS A 347 -0.35 9.84 8.13
CA CYS A 347 0.27 9.85 6.82
C CYS A 347 0.46 11.30 6.33
N SER A 348 1.51 11.52 5.57
CA SER A 348 1.85 12.88 5.08
C SER A 348 1.19 13.24 3.76
N GLY A 349 0.57 12.29 3.08
CA GLY A 349 -0.16 12.44 1.84
C GLY A 349 0.67 12.23 0.56
N LEU A 350 1.94 11.87 0.70
CA LEU A 350 2.80 11.36 -0.36
C LEU A 350 3.69 10.24 0.16
N SER A 351 3.74 9.15 -0.56
CA SER A 351 4.67 8.05 -0.35
C SER A 351 5.93 8.20 -1.20
N VAL A 352 6.94 7.41 -0.90
CA VAL A 352 8.18 7.28 -1.67
C VAL A 352 8.58 5.82 -1.76
N LEU A 353 9.25 5.44 -2.85
CA LEU A 353 9.81 4.11 -3.04
C LEU A 353 11.16 3.98 -2.32
N ILE A 354 11.26 3.04 -1.37
CA ILE A 354 12.54 2.63 -0.78
C ILE A 354 12.58 1.09 -0.77
N PRO A 355 13.29 0.46 -1.72
CA PRO A 355 13.32 -1.00 -1.88
C PRO A 355 13.77 -1.75 -0.64
N GLN A 356 13.08 -2.82 -0.31
CA GLN A 356 13.45 -3.78 0.73
C GLN A 356 13.02 -5.19 0.32
N ASP A 357 11.72 -5.43 0.18
CA ASP A 357 11.16 -6.74 -0.16
C ASP A 357 11.33 -7.03 -1.66
N THR A 358 11.13 -6.03 -2.50
CA THR A 358 11.26 -6.13 -3.96
C THR A 358 12.66 -5.86 -4.50
N LYS A 359 13.68 -5.82 -3.64
CA LYS A 359 15.07 -5.51 -4.02
C LYS A 359 15.63 -6.38 -5.15
N ALA A 360 15.20 -7.64 -5.24
CA ALA A 360 15.67 -8.58 -6.25
C ALA A 360 15.04 -8.31 -7.63
N GLU A 361 13.80 -7.86 -7.66
CA GLU A 361 13.02 -7.52 -8.84
C GLU A 361 13.26 -6.08 -9.31
N PHE A 362 13.91 -5.26 -8.49
CA PHE A 362 14.12 -3.84 -8.76
C PHE A 362 14.75 -3.53 -10.12
N GLU A 363 15.67 -4.38 -10.60
CA GLU A 363 16.27 -4.21 -11.95
C GLU A 363 15.20 -4.30 -13.06
N THR A 364 14.13 -5.08 -12.86
CA THR A 364 13.03 -5.26 -13.83
C THR A 364 12.20 -3.98 -13.95
N TYR A 365 11.95 -3.29 -12.83
CA TYR A 365 11.13 -2.08 -12.79
C TYR A 365 11.94 -0.78 -13.00
N SER A 366 13.26 -0.84 -12.85
CA SER A 366 14.11 0.36 -12.80
C SER A 366 14.07 1.21 -14.07
N ASP A 367 13.82 0.63 -15.23
CA ASP A 367 13.68 1.36 -16.51
C ASP A 367 12.36 2.15 -16.53
N GLY A 368 11.26 1.58 -16.00
CA GLY A 368 9.96 2.25 -15.85
C GLY A 368 9.96 3.38 -14.84
N LEU A 369 10.89 3.35 -13.89
CA LEU A 369 11.08 4.37 -12.84
C LEU A 369 12.18 5.40 -13.20
N ASP A 370 12.89 5.29 -14.36
CA ASP A 370 14.05 6.14 -14.62
C ASP A 370 13.72 7.62 -14.84
N LEU A 371 13.28 8.27 -13.77
CA LEU A 371 13.04 9.70 -13.66
C LEU A 371 14.31 10.48 -13.26
N SER A 372 15.50 9.91 -13.44
CA SER A 372 16.78 10.52 -13.04
C SER A 372 17.05 11.88 -13.69
N PHE A 373 16.38 12.20 -14.79
CA PHE A 373 16.43 13.54 -15.38
C PHE A 373 15.81 14.60 -14.48
N TYR A 374 14.75 14.24 -13.75
CA TYR A 374 14.01 15.16 -12.87
C TYR A 374 14.54 15.16 -11.44
N MET A 375 14.94 13.99 -10.91
CA MET A 375 15.36 13.79 -9.53
C MET A 375 16.60 12.87 -9.43
N PRO A 376 17.76 13.33 -9.87
CA PRO A 376 18.95 12.49 -10.02
C PRO A 376 19.49 11.92 -8.70
N ASN A 377 19.41 12.68 -7.60
CA ASN A 377 19.93 12.21 -6.31
C ASN A 377 18.96 11.21 -5.66
N TRP A 378 17.64 11.45 -5.75
CA TRP A 378 16.65 10.53 -5.22
C TRP A 378 16.70 9.18 -5.94
N ILE A 379 16.57 9.18 -7.27
CA ILE A 379 16.65 7.94 -8.07
C ILE A 379 18.05 7.29 -7.92
N GLY A 380 19.09 8.10 -7.81
CA GLY A 380 20.45 7.62 -7.52
C GLY A 380 20.53 6.90 -6.18
N PHE A 381 19.90 7.44 -5.13
CA PHE A 381 19.83 6.81 -3.81
C PHE A 381 19.06 5.48 -3.87
N VAL A 382 17.85 5.47 -4.44
CA VAL A 382 17.02 4.28 -4.57
C VAL A 382 17.77 3.15 -5.29
N LYS A 383 18.38 3.44 -6.46
CA LYS A 383 19.18 2.47 -7.23
C LYS A 383 20.43 1.99 -6.47
N ALA A 384 21.14 2.88 -5.81
CA ALA A 384 22.34 2.52 -5.04
C ALA A 384 21.99 1.65 -3.84
N TYR A 385 20.90 1.98 -3.16
CA TYR A 385 20.43 1.24 -2.00
C TYR A 385 19.97 -0.17 -2.38
N ALA A 386 19.08 -0.34 -3.35
CA ALA A 386 18.67 -1.64 -3.87
C ALA A 386 19.87 -2.50 -4.30
N GLY A 387 20.84 -1.90 -5.00
CA GLY A 387 22.05 -2.62 -5.43
C GLY A 387 22.95 -3.07 -4.27
N GLN A 388 22.98 -2.32 -3.16
CA GLN A 388 23.72 -2.74 -1.96
C GLN A 388 22.99 -3.83 -1.18
N LEU A 389 21.66 -3.78 -1.11
CA LEU A 389 20.86 -4.84 -0.49
C LEU A 389 20.98 -6.16 -1.27
N THR A 390 20.78 -6.14 -2.57
CA THR A 390 20.85 -7.34 -3.43
C THR A 390 22.25 -7.96 -3.44
N GLY A 391 23.31 -7.15 -3.31
CA GLY A 391 24.69 -7.62 -3.25
C GLY A 391 25.21 -7.97 -1.86
N GLY A 392 24.42 -7.70 -0.80
CA GLY A 392 24.77 -7.95 0.57
C GLY A 392 24.21 -9.28 1.09
N SER A 393 24.86 -9.84 2.09
CA SER A 393 24.33 -10.94 2.90
C SER A 393 25.12 -11.04 4.19
N HIS A 394 24.46 -11.47 5.27
CA HIS A 394 25.11 -11.82 6.53
C HIS A 394 24.56 -13.18 6.99
N SER A 395 25.40 -14.01 7.57
CA SER A 395 24.97 -15.25 8.24
C SER A 395 25.27 -15.10 9.72
N PHE A 396 24.23 -15.19 10.53
CA PHE A 396 24.35 -15.07 11.97
C PHE A 396 25.11 -16.24 12.55
N ALA A 397 25.89 -15.99 13.62
CA ALA A 397 26.51 -17.06 14.36
C ALA A 397 25.47 -17.92 15.05
N THR A 398 25.53 -19.24 14.85
CA THR A 398 24.59 -20.18 15.50
C THR A 398 24.60 -19.94 17.02
N THR A 399 23.43 -19.67 17.58
CA THR A 399 23.23 -19.49 19.01
C THR A 399 22.01 -20.28 19.48
N THR A 400 22.05 -20.78 20.70
CA THR A 400 20.95 -21.55 21.28
C THR A 400 20.20 -20.65 22.28
N PRO A 401 18.90 -20.42 22.12
CA PRO A 401 18.09 -19.70 23.08
C PRO A 401 18.11 -20.37 24.45
N GLN A 402 17.90 -19.60 25.50
CA GLN A 402 17.80 -20.09 26.86
C GLN A 402 16.47 -19.66 27.47
N GLN A 403 15.73 -20.62 28.01
CA GLN A 403 14.55 -20.32 28.80
C GLN A 403 14.96 -19.74 30.16
N VAL A 404 14.44 -18.57 30.50
CA VAL A 404 14.68 -17.94 31.80
C VAL A 404 13.47 -18.21 32.70
N THR A 405 13.65 -19.01 33.74
CA THR A 405 12.58 -19.28 34.71
C THR A 405 12.44 -18.16 35.73
N GLN A 406 11.23 -17.91 36.19
CA GLN A 406 10.93 -16.90 37.22
C GLN A 406 11.86 -16.99 38.44
N GLY A 407 12.47 -15.90 38.83
CA GLY A 407 13.27 -15.74 40.04
C GLY A 407 14.73 -15.37 39.85
N GLY A 408 15.27 -15.42 38.64
CA GLY A 408 16.69 -15.16 38.35
C GLY A 408 16.99 -13.84 37.68
N PHE A 409 15.98 -13.14 37.14
CA PHE A 409 16.25 -12.00 36.30
C PHE A 409 15.44 -10.76 36.69
N ILE A 410 16.07 -9.84 37.38
CA ILE A 410 15.64 -8.44 37.45
C ILE A 410 16.74 -7.67 36.71
N GLY A 411 16.60 -7.58 35.39
CA GLY A 411 17.47 -6.78 34.53
C GLY A 411 16.81 -5.44 34.21
N GLN A 412 17.52 -4.36 34.44
CA GLN A 412 17.20 -3.09 33.80
C GLN A 412 17.76 -3.18 32.38
N PHE A 413 16.86 -3.17 31.39
CA PHE A 413 17.29 -3.09 30.01
C PHE A 413 17.44 -1.63 29.61
N ALA A 414 18.64 -1.29 29.10
CA ALA A 414 18.86 -0.09 28.32
C ALA A 414 18.79 -0.51 26.85
N GLY A 415 17.59 -0.77 26.34
CA GLY A 415 17.39 -1.22 24.97
C GLY A 415 16.18 -0.52 24.35
N GLN A 416 16.14 -0.45 23.05
CA GLN A 416 14.99 0.03 22.31
C GLN A 416 14.03 -1.14 22.10
N ILE A 417 12.74 -0.90 22.31
CA ILE A 417 11.70 -1.81 21.86
C ILE A 417 11.68 -1.71 20.34
N THR A 418 11.97 -2.80 19.66
CA THR A 418 11.81 -2.88 18.22
C THR A 418 10.33 -3.09 17.89
N GLY A 419 9.58 -2.04 17.95
CA GLY A 419 8.25 -1.90 17.38
C GLY A 419 8.26 -0.53 16.73
N ALA A 420 7.97 -0.44 15.48
CA ALA A 420 8.26 0.68 14.58
C ALA A 420 7.78 2.06 15.06
N TRP A 421 6.98 2.16 16.12
CA TRP A 421 6.20 3.36 16.38
C TRP A 421 6.29 3.94 17.80
N GLU A 422 6.95 3.29 18.76
CA GLU A 422 6.97 3.75 20.17
C GLU A 422 7.92 4.93 20.43
N ASN A 423 8.70 5.38 19.48
CA ASN A 423 9.69 6.46 19.66
C ASN A 423 9.27 7.82 19.07
N TYR A 424 8.06 7.96 18.54
CA TYR A 424 7.58 9.19 17.94
C TYR A 424 6.53 9.85 18.84
N ALA A 425 6.93 10.80 19.68
CA ALA A 425 6.01 11.69 20.36
C ALA A 425 5.86 12.98 19.55
N TRP A 426 4.64 13.28 19.13
CA TRP A 426 4.28 14.57 18.56
C TRP A 426 4.01 15.57 19.71
N ASP A 427 4.40 16.83 19.54
CA ASP A 427 3.96 17.86 20.48
C ASP A 427 2.44 18.12 20.31
N ASP A 428 1.80 18.65 21.33
CA ASP A 428 0.36 18.94 21.36
C ASP A 428 -0.11 19.90 20.23
N GLU A 429 0.82 20.43 19.42
CA GLU A 429 0.57 21.35 18.31
C GLU A 429 0.82 20.69 16.93
N GLY A 430 1.33 19.43 16.87
CA GLY A 430 1.53 18.67 15.63
C GLY A 430 2.61 19.24 14.69
N GLN A 431 3.54 20.04 15.20
CA GLN A 431 4.46 20.82 14.35
C GLN A 431 5.95 20.49 14.51
N THR A 432 6.36 19.73 15.52
CA THR A 432 7.78 19.43 15.72
C THR A 432 8.01 18.02 16.26
N TYR A 433 8.95 17.31 15.63
CA TYR A 433 9.51 16.09 16.17
C TYR A 433 10.33 16.39 17.43
N VAL A 434 9.94 15.81 18.55
CA VAL A 434 10.74 15.79 19.77
C VAL A 434 11.20 14.33 19.98
N PRO A 435 12.51 14.04 19.86
CA PRO A 435 12.99 12.73 20.23
C PRO A 435 12.64 12.47 21.70
N SER A 436 11.81 11.46 21.97
CA SER A 436 11.61 11.00 23.34
C SER A 436 12.93 10.40 23.83
N GLU A 437 13.40 10.79 25.02
CA GLU A 437 14.49 10.04 25.65
C GLU A 437 14.05 8.57 25.78
N PRO A 438 14.87 7.58 25.36
CA PRO A 438 14.52 6.19 25.44
C PRO A 438 14.19 5.84 26.90
N GLN A 439 12.93 5.54 27.15
CA GLN A 439 12.52 5.01 28.45
C GLN A 439 13.05 3.58 28.53
N GLN A 440 13.81 3.28 29.56
CA GLN A 440 14.28 1.93 29.81
C GLN A 440 13.08 1.01 30.05
N PRO A 441 12.79 0.03 29.18
CA PRO A 441 11.70 -0.89 29.42
C PRO A 441 12.02 -1.72 30.68
N GLN A 442 11.04 -1.81 31.58
CA GLN A 442 11.11 -2.74 32.70
C GLN A 442 10.29 -3.96 32.34
N ILE A 443 10.95 -5.09 32.12
CA ILE A 443 10.27 -6.36 31.94
C ILE A 443 9.79 -6.83 33.31
N ALA A 444 8.48 -6.91 33.47
CA ALA A 444 7.84 -7.52 34.63
C ALA A 444 7.28 -8.88 34.19
N PHE A 445 7.73 -9.94 34.82
CA PHE A 445 7.18 -11.28 34.61
C PHE A 445 5.90 -11.43 35.45
N SER A 446 4.83 -11.94 34.83
CA SER A 446 3.66 -12.45 35.53
C SER A 446 3.78 -13.95 35.81
N GLU A 447 2.85 -14.53 36.60
CA GLU A 447 2.81 -15.97 36.82
C GLU A 447 2.34 -16.63 35.52
N GLY A 448 3.15 -17.50 34.94
CA GLY A 448 2.89 -18.12 33.62
C GLY A 448 3.81 -17.68 32.50
N ASP A 449 4.53 -16.56 32.65
CA ASP A 449 5.43 -16.08 31.59
C ASP A 449 6.61 -17.00 31.37
N TYR A 450 6.87 -17.31 30.10
CA TYR A 450 8.07 -18.01 29.62
C TYR A 450 8.95 -16.99 28.92
N ALA A 451 10.13 -16.71 29.47
CA ALA A 451 11.08 -15.81 28.84
C ALA A 451 12.16 -16.61 28.11
N PHE A 452 12.42 -16.21 26.88
CA PHE A 452 13.52 -16.74 26.07
C PHE A 452 14.55 -15.65 25.85
N THR A 453 15.82 -16.00 25.87
CA THR A 453 16.93 -15.07 25.64
C THR A 453 18.01 -15.73 24.80
N ALA A 454 18.63 -14.95 23.93
CA ALA A 454 19.85 -15.33 23.23
C ALA A 454 20.81 -14.15 23.22
N SER A 455 22.12 -14.42 23.08
CA SER A 455 23.12 -13.36 22.96
C SER A 455 23.77 -13.44 21.59
N LEU A 456 23.68 -12.34 20.85
CA LEU A 456 24.30 -12.17 19.54
C LEU A 456 25.71 -11.59 19.67
N THR A 457 26.58 -11.87 18.72
CA THR A 457 27.92 -11.30 18.69
C THR A 457 27.91 -9.83 18.28
N GLU A 458 29.01 -9.10 18.52
CA GLU A 458 29.13 -7.70 18.06
C GLU A 458 29.04 -7.59 16.52
N ASP A 459 29.48 -8.63 15.80
CA ASP A 459 29.39 -8.67 14.35
C ASP A 459 27.96 -8.91 13.89
N ASP A 460 27.22 -9.84 14.51
CA ASP A 460 25.80 -10.08 14.25
C ASP A 460 24.96 -8.82 14.50
N MET A 461 25.19 -8.14 15.62
CA MET A 461 24.49 -6.89 15.98
C MET A 461 24.69 -5.76 14.96
N ARG A 462 25.78 -5.78 14.20
CA ARG A 462 26.02 -4.81 13.13
C ARG A 462 25.07 -5.00 11.97
N TYR A 463 24.72 -6.25 11.68
CA TYR A 463 23.88 -6.62 10.54
C TYR A 463 22.46 -7.01 10.94
N LEU A 464 22.15 -7.10 12.22
CA LEU A 464 20.79 -7.35 12.70
C LEU A 464 19.90 -6.16 12.34
N ASP A 465 18.75 -6.46 11.75
CA ASP A 465 17.67 -5.50 11.51
C ASP A 465 16.62 -5.59 12.63
N TYR A 466 15.90 -6.71 12.71
CA TYR A 466 14.95 -6.97 13.79
C TYR A 466 14.92 -8.47 14.15
N VAL A 467 14.23 -8.77 15.25
CA VAL A 467 14.11 -10.13 15.76
C VAL A 467 12.65 -10.47 15.97
N GLU A 468 12.24 -11.65 15.50
CA GLU A 468 10.95 -12.23 15.79
C GLU A 468 11.12 -13.48 16.66
N GLY A 469 10.08 -13.87 17.39
CA GLY A 469 10.01 -15.15 18.09
C GLY A 469 9.06 -16.08 17.35
N MET A 470 9.51 -17.26 17.01
CA MET A 470 8.69 -18.30 16.39
C MET A 470 8.29 -19.33 17.43
N LEU A 471 6.99 -19.61 17.52
CA LEU A 471 6.45 -20.65 18.39
C LEU A 471 6.00 -21.83 17.55
N LEU A 472 6.46 -23.01 17.92
CA LEU A 472 6.23 -24.25 17.22
C LEU A 472 5.64 -25.29 18.19
N MET A 473 4.80 -26.20 17.70
CA MET A 473 4.31 -27.36 18.47
C MET A 473 4.86 -28.64 17.88
N GLU A 474 5.54 -29.44 18.72
CA GLU A 474 6.03 -30.75 18.32
C GLU A 474 4.86 -31.72 18.07
N ILE A 475 4.95 -32.44 16.96
CA ILE A 475 4.05 -33.55 16.65
C ILE A 475 4.84 -34.80 16.27
N ASP A 476 4.36 -35.95 16.72
CA ASP A 476 4.93 -37.25 16.32
C ASP A 476 4.55 -37.55 14.86
N ASP A 477 5.55 -37.65 13.98
CA ASP A 477 5.38 -38.15 12.62
C ASP A 477 6.10 -39.49 12.44
N THR A 478 5.60 -40.33 11.52
CA THR A 478 6.17 -41.65 11.25
C THR A 478 7.56 -41.61 10.62
N ASP A 479 7.92 -40.54 9.97
CA ASP A 479 9.14 -40.39 9.18
C ASP A 479 10.17 -39.43 9.82
N GLY A 480 9.80 -38.72 10.91
CA GLY A 480 10.66 -37.80 11.62
C GLY A 480 9.96 -37.13 12.80
N VAL A 481 10.49 -36.00 13.23
CA VAL A 481 9.83 -35.09 14.17
C VAL A 481 9.28 -33.92 13.36
N GLY A 482 7.99 -33.65 13.49
CA GLY A 482 7.33 -32.52 12.87
C GLY A 482 7.10 -31.39 13.86
N TYR A 483 7.21 -30.17 13.39
CA TYR A 483 6.89 -28.98 14.16
C TYR A 483 5.85 -28.15 13.38
N VAL A 484 4.69 -27.93 14.00
CA VAL A 484 3.63 -27.08 13.44
C VAL A 484 3.93 -25.64 13.81
N ASP A 485 4.01 -24.76 12.81
CA ASP A 485 4.19 -23.34 12.98
C ASP A 485 2.87 -22.66 13.44
N PHE A 486 2.95 -21.96 14.56
CA PHE A 486 1.86 -21.15 15.09
C PHE A 486 2.01 -19.66 14.76
N GLY A 487 3.07 -19.27 14.09
CA GLY A 487 3.29 -17.90 13.62
C GLY A 487 4.41 -17.16 14.35
N LEU A 488 4.50 -15.89 14.03
CA LEU A 488 5.61 -15.02 14.45
C LEU A 488 5.13 -14.00 15.48
N MET A 489 5.89 -13.91 16.59
CA MET A 489 5.71 -12.90 17.64
C MET A 489 6.67 -11.73 17.41
N ARG A 490 6.14 -10.51 17.27
CA ARG A 490 6.92 -9.26 17.10
C ARG A 490 7.19 -8.49 18.38
N ASN A 491 6.82 -9.00 19.54
CA ASN A 491 7.01 -8.36 20.83
C ASN A 491 8.37 -8.70 21.50
N ASN A 492 9.44 -8.67 20.70
CA ASN A 492 10.78 -8.99 21.18
C ASN A 492 11.55 -7.74 21.56
N LEU A 493 12.47 -7.87 22.52
CA LEU A 493 13.35 -6.81 22.97
C LEU A 493 14.79 -7.10 22.56
N VAL A 494 15.48 -6.10 22.05
CA VAL A 494 16.89 -6.17 21.69
C VAL A 494 17.67 -5.16 22.54
N ASP A 495 18.62 -5.64 23.33
CA ASP A 495 19.61 -4.76 23.96
C ASP A 495 20.78 -4.52 23.00
N TRP A 496 20.71 -3.44 22.28
CA TRP A 496 21.71 -3.04 21.29
C TRP A 496 23.11 -2.79 21.89
N SER A 497 23.20 -2.63 23.20
CA SER A 497 24.50 -2.40 23.89
C SER A 497 25.20 -3.69 24.28
N THR A 498 24.47 -4.76 24.54
CA THR A 498 25.01 -6.05 24.98
C THR A 498 24.91 -7.14 23.92
N GLY A 499 24.00 -6.99 22.96
CA GLY A 499 23.67 -8.02 21.97
C GLY A 499 22.69 -9.07 22.49
N ASP A 500 22.07 -8.83 23.63
CA ASP A 500 21.09 -9.76 24.19
C ASP A 500 19.70 -9.49 23.57
N VAL A 501 19.03 -10.56 23.15
CA VAL A 501 17.66 -10.54 22.64
C VAL A 501 16.74 -11.29 23.59
N TYR A 502 15.49 -10.86 23.70
CA TYR A 502 14.53 -11.39 24.65
C TYR A 502 13.15 -11.50 24.00
N SER A 503 12.45 -12.60 24.28
CA SER A 503 11.04 -12.79 23.95
C SER A 503 10.27 -13.22 25.17
N LEU A 504 9.02 -12.77 25.26
CA LEU A 504 8.09 -13.17 26.31
C LEU A 504 6.92 -13.93 25.69
N PHE A 505 6.65 -15.09 26.27
CA PHE A 505 5.47 -15.89 25.97
C PHE A 505 4.71 -16.14 27.27
N ASP A 506 3.42 -15.88 27.32
CA ASP A 506 2.61 -15.95 28.55
C ASP A 506 1.92 -17.31 28.75
N GLY A 507 2.18 -18.29 27.87
CA GLY A 507 1.56 -19.61 27.90
C GLY A 507 0.21 -19.68 27.22
N SER A 508 -0.29 -18.58 26.67
CA SER A 508 -1.56 -18.54 25.91
C SER A 508 -1.33 -18.43 24.42
N TRP A 509 -2.26 -18.98 23.63
CA TRP A 509 -2.23 -18.88 22.16
C TRP A 509 -3.62 -18.63 21.58
N PRO A 510 -3.69 -18.00 20.38
CA PRO A 510 -4.94 -17.73 19.70
C PRO A 510 -5.73 -18.98 19.36
N VAL A 511 -7.01 -18.95 19.66
CA VAL A 511 -7.98 -20.01 19.34
C VAL A 511 -9.12 -19.43 18.51
N PHE A 512 -9.47 -20.13 17.44
CA PHE A 512 -10.60 -19.80 16.59
C PHE A 512 -11.41 -21.07 16.30
N GLY A 513 -12.69 -21.05 16.63
CA GLY A 513 -13.56 -22.21 16.44
C GLY A 513 -13.14 -23.47 17.21
N GLU A 514 -12.64 -23.31 18.45
CA GLU A 514 -12.18 -24.40 19.34
C GLU A 514 -10.86 -25.08 18.89
N GLN A 515 -10.07 -24.47 17.98
CA GLN A 515 -8.75 -24.95 17.58
C GLN A 515 -7.71 -23.82 17.67
N LEU A 516 -6.48 -24.17 18.03
CA LEU A 516 -5.33 -23.28 17.97
C LEU A 516 -5.10 -22.87 16.52
N VAL A 517 -4.77 -21.61 16.27
CA VAL A 517 -4.60 -21.12 14.89
C VAL A 517 -3.27 -20.37 14.73
N PRO A 518 -2.64 -20.44 13.54
CA PRO A 518 -1.45 -19.66 13.25
C PRO A 518 -1.84 -18.19 13.05
N LEU A 519 -1.04 -17.29 13.64
CA LEU A 519 -1.18 -15.84 13.45
C LEU A 519 0.16 -15.20 13.13
N TYR A 520 0.14 -14.34 12.12
CA TYR A 520 1.30 -13.57 11.67
C TYR A 520 1.02 -12.08 11.85
N ASP A 521 1.78 -11.45 12.75
CA ASP A 521 1.59 -10.05 13.07
C ASP A 521 2.11 -9.16 11.94
N GLN A 522 1.23 -8.33 11.37
CA GLN A 522 1.60 -7.35 10.35
C GLN A 522 1.95 -5.99 10.93
N LEU A 523 1.10 -5.50 11.83
CA LEU A 523 1.22 -4.20 12.44
C LEU A 523 0.86 -4.28 13.92
N SER A 524 1.68 -3.64 14.75
CA SER A 524 1.39 -3.42 16.16
C SER A 524 1.72 -1.96 16.49
N ASN A 525 0.74 -1.21 16.99
CA ASN A 525 0.91 0.17 17.42
C ASN A 525 0.06 0.46 18.66
N GLU A 526 0.07 1.71 19.15
CA GLU A 526 -0.70 2.13 20.33
C GLU A 526 -2.22 1.91 20.23
N ARG A 527 -2.76 1.70 19.04
CA ARG A 527 -4.19 1.49 18.77
C ARG A 527 -4.58 0.03 18.77
N GLY A 528 -3.65 -0.86 18.52
CA GLY A 528 -3.86 -2.30 18.47
C GLY A 528 -2.86 -3.04 17.61
N ARG A 529 -3.19 -4.28 17.35
CA ARG A 529 -2.40 -5.18 16.53
C ARG A 529 -3.28 -5.74 15.41
N ARG A 530 -2.76 -5.77 14.19
CA ARG A 530 -3.37 -6.48 13.07
C ARG A 530 -2.55 -7.72 12.77
N SER A 531 -3.23 -8.85 12.65
CA SER A 531 -2.61 -10.15 12.34
C SER A 531 -3.35 -10.81 11.19
N LEU A 532 -2.64 -11.64 10.45
CA LEU A 532 -3.20 -12.48 9.38
C LEU A 532 -3.27 -13.93 9.84
N MET A 533 -4.34 -14.60 9.46
CA MET A 533 -4.52 -16.05 9.63
C MET A 533 -4.70 -16.69 8.27
N PRO A 534 -3.78 -17.53 7.80
CA PRO A 534 -3.93 -18.27 6.56
C PRO A 534 -5.11 -19.24 6.63
N VAL A 535 -5.98 -19.19 5.63
CA VAL A 535 -7.18 -20.05 5.58
C VAL A 535 -7.53 -20.44 4.14
N LYS A 536 -8.39 -21.44 4.00
CA LYS A 536 -9.21 -21.64 2.80
C LYS A 536 -10.62 -21.17 3.11
N LEU A 537 -11.06 -20.12 2.45
CA LEU A 537 -12.42 -19.60 2.55
C LEU A 537 -13.28 -20.17 1.41
N ASN A 538 -14.30 -20.96 1.75
CA ASN A 538 -15.14 -21.67 0.76
C ASN A 538 -14.33 -22.53 -0.23
N GLY A 539 -13.11 -22.92 0.14
CA GLY A 539 -12.20 -23.76 -0.65
C GLY A 539 -11.10 -22.99 -1.39
N GLU A 540 -11.13 -21.66 -1.39
CA GLU A 540 -10.11 -20.81 -2.02
C GLU A 540 -9.12 -20.28 -0.96
N TYR A 541 -7.84 -20.23 -1.29
CA TYR A 541 -6.78 -19.73 -0.42
C TYR A 541 -6.92 -18.21 -0.18
N THR A 542 -6.82 -17.79 1.07
CA THR A 542 -6.87 -16.37 1.47
C THR A 542 -6.33 -16.22 2.88
N CYS A 543 -6.24 -14.98 3.38
CA CYS A 543 -5.97 -14.72 4.80
C CYS A 543 -7.18 -14.05 5.46
N LEU A 544 -7.51 -14.45 6.68
CA LEU A 544 -8.40 -13.66 7.51
C LEU A 544 -7.60 -12.53 8.18
N VAL A 545 -8.12 -11.33 8.08
CA VAL A 545 -7.56 -10.15 8.75
C VAL A 545 -8.19 -10.03 10.13
N ILE A 546 -7.36 -10.04 11.18
CA ILE A 546 -7.79 -10.04 12.57
C ILE A 546 -7.21 -8.80 13.27
N GLU A 547 -8.04 -8.06 13.96
CA GLU A 547 -7.67 -6.88 14.73
C GLU A 547 -7.81 -7.14 16.22
N PHE A 548 -6.72 -6.96 16.96
CA PHE A 548 -6.69 -7.02 18.42
C PHE A 548 -6.58 -5.61 19.00
N PRO A 549 -7.38 -5.27 20.02
CA PRO A 549 -7.30 -3.95 20.65
C PRO A 549 -6.02 -3.79 21.48
N ALA A 550 -5.45 -2.57 21.51
CA ALA A 550 -4.20 -2.27 22.24
C ALA A 550 -4.25 -2.58 23.76
N ASN A 551 -5.43 -2.56 24.36
CA ASN A 551 -5.61 -2.86 25.78
C ASN A 551 -5.81 -4.36 26.07
N GLY A 552 -5.56 -5.22 25.09
CA GLY A 552 -5.80 -6.67 25.18
C GLY A 552 -7.28 -7.03 25.00
N GLY A 553 -7.53 -8.30 24.74
CA GLY A 553 -8.88 -8.83 24.52
C GLY A 553 -8.95 -9.72 23.28
N GLU A 554 -10.16 -10.11 22.92
CA GLU A 554 -10.42 -10.97 21.78
C GLU A 554 -10.18 -10.22 20.46
N GLY A 555 -9.61 -10.94 19.50
CA GLY A 555 -9.40 -10.45 18.12
C GLY A 555 -10.70 -10.47 17.34
N ARG A 556 -11.01 -9.36 16.67
CA ARG A 556 -12.15 -9.23 15.78
C ARG A 556 -11.74 -9.59 14.35
N VAL A 557 -12.46 -10.51 13.74
CA VAL A 557 -12.26 -10.83 12.31
C VAL A 557 -12.89 -9.72 11.47
N LEU A 558 -12.08 -9.01 10.71
CA LEU A 558 -12.52 -7.94 9.81
C LEU A 558 -13.09 -8.50 8.51
N GLY A 559 -12.50 -9.56 7.98
CA GLY A 559 -12.86 -10.20 6.73
C GLY A 559 -11.72 -11.01 6.16
N ALA A 560 -11.82 -11.32 4.88
CA ALA A 560 -10.81 -12.05 4.12
C ALA A 560 -10.10 -11.12 3.13
N ASN A 561 -8.79 -11.30 2.99
CA ASN A 561 -7.98 -10.65 1.97
C ASN A 561 -6.98 -11.66 1.41
N ALA A 562 -6.95 -11.84 0.10
CA ALA A 562 -6.04 -12.78 -0.56
C ALA A 562 -4.61 -12.22 -0.71
N GLY A 563 -4.37 -10.99 -0.27
CA GLY A 563 -3.07 -10.32 -0.40
C GLY A 563 -2.84 -9.82 -1.81
N TYR A 564 -2.47 -10.70 -2.69
CA TYR A 564 -2.20 -10.43 -4.10
C TYR A 564 -3.07 -11.31 -4.99
N ASP A 565 -3.37 -10.83 -6.17
CA ASP A 565 -4.02 -11.62 -7.21
C ASP A 565 -3.02 -12.61 -7.86
N GLU A 566 -3.49 -13.39 -8.85
CA GLU A 566 -2.64 -14.36 -9.57
C GLU A 566 -1.46 -13.72 -10.34
N ASN A 567 -1.45 -12.40 -10.47
CA ASN A 567 -0.47 -11.61 -11.20
C ASN A 567 0.46 -10.82 -10.26
N GLY A 568 0.30 -11.00 -8.96
CA GLY A 568 1.10 -10.32 -7.94
C GLY A 568 0.68 -8.87 -7.68
N LEU A 569 -0.52 -8.46 -8.10
CA LEU A 569 -1.05 -7.13 -7.80
C LEU A 569 -1.86 -7.13 -6.50
N PRO A 570 -1.76 -6.09 -5.66
CA PRO A 570 -2.43 -6.06 -4.37
C PRO A 570 -3.95 -6.00 -4.53
N ILE A 571 -4.65 -6.89 -3.82
CA ILE A 571 -6.10 -6.93 -3.80
C ILE A 571 -6.65 -5.79 -2.93
N ARG A 572 -7.55 -5.00 -3.50
CA ARG A 572 -8.04 -3.73 -2.96
C ARG A 572 -8.85 -3.81 -1.67
N THR A 573 -9.35 -5.00 -1.26
CA THR A 573 -10.42 -5.01 -0.26
C THR A 573 -10.31 -6.14 0.73
N VAL A 574 -10.54 -5.84 2.01
CA VAL A 574 -10.92 -6.85 3.01
C VAL A 574 -12.41 -7.15 2.80
N THR A 575 -12.72 -8.31 2.27
CA THR A 575 -14.10 -8.75 2.01
C THR A 575 -14.74 -9.26 3.30
N PRO A 576 -15.82 -8.63 3.80
CA PRO A 576 -16.51 -9.11 4.98
C PRO A 576 -17.04 -10.53 4.80
N LEU A 577 -16.91 -11.36 5.84
CA LEU A 577 -17.44 -12.71 5.85
C LEU A 577 -18.97 -12.70 5.91
N LYS A 578 -19.59 -13.73 5.34
CA LYS A 578 -21.04 -13.95 5.35
C LYS A 578 -21.38 -15.14 6.23
N ALA A 579 -22.47 -15.03 7.01
CA ALA A 579 -22.93 -16.17 7.81
C ALA A 579 -23.10 -17.43 6.94
N GLY A 580 -22.42 -18.50 7.32
CA GLY A 580 -22.39 -19.76 6.58
C GLY A 580 -21.14 -19.97 5.73
N ASP A 581 -20.24 -18.99 5.60
CA ASP A 581 -18.94 -19.19 4.97
C ASP A 581 -18.16 -20.27 5.70
N ARG A 582 -17.41 -21.07 4.92
CA ARG A 582 -16.64 -22.22 5.42
C ARG A 582 -15.17 -21.83 5.46
N ILE A 583 -14.61 -21.81 6.64
CA ILE A 583 -13.24 -21.42 6.93
C ILE A 583 -12.47 -22.67 7.34
N VAL A 584 -11.34 -22.91 6.71
CA VAL A 584 -10.42 -23.99 7.07
C VAL A 584 -9.06 -23.37 7.31
N PRO A 585 -8.57 -23.28 8.58
CA PRO A 585 -7.22 -22.79 8.87
C PRO A 585 -6.18 -23.66 8.15
N VAL A 586 -5.11 -23.02 7.68
CA VAL A 586 -3.99 -23.68 7.03
C VAL A 586 -2.75 -23.54 7.89
N TYR A 587 -2.08 -24.64 8.14
CA TYR A 587 -0.89 -24.69 8.97
C TYR A 587 0.31 -25.09 8.13
N THR A 588 1.45 -24.49 8.43
CA THR A 588 2.75 -24.90 7.94
C THR A 588 3.39 -25.87 8.94
N MET A 589 3.99 -26.92 8.45
CA MET A 589 4.71 -27.90 9.25
C MET A 589 6.12 -28.09 8.71
N TYR A 590 7.09 -28.00 9.61
CA TYR A 590 8.49 -28.29 9.31
C TYR A 590 8.83 -29.71 9.75
N LEU A 591 9.19 -30.60 8.80
CA LEU A 591 9.57 -31.99 9.03
C LEU A 591 11.09 -32.12 9.01
N PHE A 592 11.67 -32.54 10.13
CA PHE A 592 13.08 -32.89 10.25
C PHE A 592 13.27 -34.39 10.08
N MET A 593 13.79 -34.80 8.93
CA MET A 593 13.94 -36.21 8.57
C MET A 593 15.05 -36.88 9.35
N ASN A 594 14.80 -38.08 9.90
CA ASN A 594 15.73 -38.81 10.76
C ASN A 594 17.11 -39.13 10.15
N ASP A 595 17.28 -39.05 8.82
CA ASP A 595 18.48 -39.46 8.10
C ASP A 595 19.15 -38.33 7.27
N SER A 596 18.65 -37.09 7.34
CA SER A 596 19.25 -35.95 6.63
C SER A 596 19.13 -34.66 7.45
N ASP A 597 20.06 -33.72 7.24
CA ASP A 597 19.95 -32.36 7.78
C ASP A 597 18.95 -31.48 6.97
N ASP A 598 18.17 -32.11 6.06
CA ASP A 598 17.21 -31.41 5.23
C ASP A 598 15.87 -31.25 5.97
N MET A 599 15.40 -30.04 6.05
CA MET A 599 14.05 -29.68 6.50
C MET A 599 13.10 -29.71 5.29
N GLN A 600 11.93 -30.33 5.44
CA GLN A 600 10.85 -30.27 4.47
C GLN A 600 9.70 -29.45 5.06
N GLU A 601 9.15 -28.59 4.24
CA GLU A 601 7.98 -27.79 4.56
C GLU A 601 6.75 -28.42 3.91
N GLU A 602 5.70 -28.64 4.69
CA GLU A 602 4.41 -29.18 4.24
C GLU A 602 3.28 -28.34 4.83
N GLU A 603 2.24 -28.12 4.03
CA GLU A 603 1.01 -27.50 4.51
C GLU A 603 -0.06 -28.53 4.78
N PHE A 604 -0.89 -28.29 5.79
CA PHE A 604 -2.06 -29.12 6.05
C PHE A 604 -3.27 -28.30 6.53
N ASP A 605 -4.45 -28.84 6.29
CA ASP A 605 -5.72 -28.22 6.62
C ASP A 605 -6.14 -28.56 8.05
N GLY A 606 -6.61 -27.56 8.79
CA GLY A 606 -7.29 -27.74 10.07
C GLY A 606 -8.75 -28.17 9.92
N ASP A 607 -9.49 -28.15 11.02
CA ASP A 607 -10.91 -28.48 11.03
C ASP A 607 -11.75 -27.32 10.44
N GLU A 608 -12.80 -27.69 9.71
CA GLU A 608 -13.70 -26.72 9.09
C GLU A 608 -14.53 -25.96 10.12
N ILE A 609 -14.48 -24.65 10.08
CA ILE A 609 -15.26 -23.70 10.88
C ILE A 609 -16.35 -23.10 9.99
N VAL A 610 -17.59 -23.04 10.47
CA VAL A 610 -18.67 -22.33 9.78
C VAL A 610 -18.87 -20.97 10.44
N TRP A 611 -18.61 -19.91 9.66
CA TRP A 611 -18.70 -18.55 10.15
C TRP A 611 -20.10 -18.18 10.65
N GLN A 612 -20.14 -17.53 11.79
CA GLN A 612 -21.32 -16.89 12.36
C GLN A 612 -20.95 -15.47 12.79
N ASP A 613 -21.83 -14.53 12.53
CA ASP A 613 -21.57 -13.13 12.87
C ASP A 613 -21.20 -12.97 14.35
N GLY A 614 -20.11 -12.26 14.59
CA GLY A 614 -19.61 -11.99 15.94
C GLY A 614 -18.67 -13.06 16.51
N MET A 615 -18.22 -14.02 15.70
CA MET A 615 -17.10 -14.90 16.09
C MET A 615 -15.82 -14.07 16.25
N THR A 616 -15.03 -14.41 17.26
CA THR A 616 -13.79 -13.74 17.63
C THR A 616 -12.64 -14.74 17.76
N VAL A 617 -11.42 -14.25 17.70
CA VAL A 617 -10.22 -15.03 18.05
C VAL A 617 -9.89 -14.74 19.50
N ALA A 618 -9.97 -15.75 20.35
CA ALA A 618 -9.66 -15.63 21.78
C ALA A 618 -8.25 -16.16 22.07
N TYR A 619 -7.66 -15.74 23.18
CA TYR A 619 -6.45 -16.35 23.72
C TYR A 619 -6.85 -17.37 24.80
N GLU A 620 -6.32 -18.59 24.69
CA GLU A 620 -6.52 -19.64 25.69
C GLU A 620 -5.17 -20.11 26.23
N ASP A 621 -5.13 -20.41 27.54
CA ASP A 621 -3.95 -20.97 28.20
C ASP A 621 -3.73 -22.42 27.74
N LEU A 622 -2.56 -22.70 27.18
CA LEU A 622 -2.23 -24.00 26.61
C LEU A 622 -2.11 -25.11 27.69
N GLY A 623 -1.91 -24.74 28.98
CA GLY A 623 -1.73 -25.68 30.08
C GLY A 623 -3.00 -25.99 30.89
N ASP A 624 -4.17 -25.38 30.63
CA ASP A 624 -5.33 -25.40 31.53
C ASP A 624 -6.41 -26.46 31.18
N ASP A 625 -6.25 -27.21 30.09
CA ASP A 625 -7.25 -28.19 29.63
C ASP A 625 -7.22 -29.53 30.39
N GLY A 626 -6.24 -29.74 31.28
CA GLY A 626 -6.03 -30.98 32.05
C GLY A 626 -5.66 -32.18 31.19
N GLY A 627 -5.18 -31.94 29.97
CA GLY A 627 -4.62 -32.93 29.04
C GLY A 627 -3.21 -33.40 29.40
N GLU A 628 -2.57 -34.12 28.48
CA GLU A 628 -1.14 -34.36 28.56
C GLU A 628 -0.39 -33.08 28.20
N PRO A 629 0.76 -32.77 28.84
CA PRO A 629 1.56 -31.58 28.51
C PRO A 629 1.86 -31.54 27.00
N LEU A 630 1.74 -30.36 26.41
CA LEU A 630 2.15 -30.15 25.02
C LEU A 630 3.65 -29.84 24.98
N THR A 631 4.36 -30.51 24.10
CA THR A 631 5.75 -30.13 23.80
C THR A 631 5.74 -29.02 22.76
N MET A 632 6.25 -27.87 23.19
CA MET A 632 6.43 -26.71 22.35
C MET A 632 7.92 -26.50 22.07
N ALA A 633 8.22 -25.83 20.98
CA ALA A 633 9.57 -25.36 20.67
C ALA A 633 9.55 -23.86 20.38
N PHE A 634 10.64 -23.20 20.70
CA PHE A 634 10.84 -21.78 20.45
C PHE A 634 12.18 -21.55 19.76
N CYS A 635 12.22 -20.65 18.76
CA CYS A 635 13.45 -20.08 18.23
C CYS A 635 13.29 -18.59 17.98
N PHE A 636 14.42 -17.88 17.89
CA PHE A 636 14.43 -16.54 17.35
C PHE A 636 14.65 -16.59 15.84
N VAL A 637 13.87 -15.81 15.14
CA VAL A 637 14.04 -15.50 13.71
C VAL A 637 14.79 -14.18 13.63
N LEU A 638 15.96 -14.20 13.03
CA LEU A 638 16.89 -13.08 12.95
C LEU A 638 16.86 -12.54 11.52
N ASN A 639 16.38 -11.32 11.37
CA ASN A 639 16.31 -10.67 10.08
C ASN A 639 17.52 -9.76 9.92
N ASP A 640 18.28 -9.94 8.84
CA ASP A 640 19.42 -9.08 8.59
C ASP A 640 19.05 -7.83 7.78
N VAL A 641 19.94 -6.83 7.80
CA VAL A 641 19.77 -5.57 7.10
C VAL A 641 19.69 -5.69 5.57
N PHE A 642 19.97 -6.87 5.03
CA PHE A 642 19.87 -7.18 3.61
C PHE A 642 18.55 -7.89 3.26
N GLY A 643 17.68 -8.16 4.28
CA GLY A 643 16.41 -8.87 4.15
C GLY A 643 16.57 -10.39 4.01
N GLU A 644 17.72 -10.93 4.46
CA GLU A 644 17.90 -12.37 4.60
C GLU A 644 17.48 -12.79 6.01
N VAL A 645 16.96 -14.01 6.12
CA VAL A 645 16.40 -14.55 7.37
C VAL A 645 17.23 -15.73 7.84
N ASP A 646 17.62 -15.71 9.10
CA ASP A 646 18.31 -16.81 9.78
C ASP A 646 17.53 -17.20 11.04
N MET A 647 17.71 -18.41 11.55
CA MET A 647 17.07 -18.87 12.78
C MET A 647 18.11 -19.36 13.79
N THR A 648 17.84 -19.11 15.08
CA THR A 648 18.60 -19.75 16.16
C THR A 648 18.27 -21.25 16.24
N ASP A 649 19.07 -22.01 17.00
CA ASP A 649 18.64 -23.36 17.39
C ASP A 649 17.27 -23.28 18.10
N MET A 650 16.50 -24.35 18.02
CA MET A 650 15.24 -24.48 18.75
C MET A 650 15.47 -24.92 20.19
N ILE A 651 14.65 -24.43 21.11
CA ILE A 651 14.57 -24.92 22.49
C ILE A 651 13.18 -25.48 22.76
N GLU A 652 13.14 -26.74 23.20
CA GLU A 652 11.90 -27.41 23.57
C GLU A 652 11.53 -27.14 25.03
N PHE A 653 10.23 -27.01 25.30
CA PHE A 653 9.67 -26.81 26.62
C PHE A 653 8.25 -27.40 26.71
N GLU A 654 7.76 -27.67 27.93
CA GLU A 654 6.40 -28.19 28.16
C GLU A 654 5.49 -27.06 28.69
N VAL A 655 4.26 -27.00 28.16
CA VAL A 655 3.17 -26.11 28.62
C VAL A 655 2.03 -26.92 29.19
#